data_4e5bb2022ee0003ea8fd388e131ae877
#
_entry.id   4e5bb2022ee0003ea8fd388e131ae877
#
_cell.length_a   1.000
_cell.length_b   1.000
_cell.length_c   1.000
_cell.angle_alpha   90.00
_cell.angle_beta   90.00
_cell.angle_gamma   90.00
#
_symmetry.space_group_name_H-M   'P 1'
#
loop_
_entity.id
_entity.type
_entity.pdbx_description
1 polymer ?
#
loop_
_entity_poly.entity_id
_entity_poly.type
_entity_poly.pdbx_seq_one_letter_code
_entity_poly.pdbx_strand_id
1 'polypeptide(L)'
;MKKRILITLFAALLFSFSISAQILKGHVYDATTNEPLAGASVTYKLKDTQGVVTDINGAYEVHLPAGGVDLVFSYVGYEDVPMPIVISKGDIMQKDVYMKESTNLLEDVVVSAGRFEQKLSDVTVSMDLIKASDIARQAPTDITSTLQTIPGVDIIDKQPSIRGGGGWTYSVGARSLVLVDGMSVLSPQNGVINWNSVPLENVQQVEVIKGASSVLYGSSALNGIINIRTARPGLTPQTRFSAYVGIYGDPDNSDYQWSDKSFWKEDKYPVKPLLRNSLFSGVRNPLYEGFDLTHSRRIGNFDVSGGLNLFTDEGYRQQGYNKRFHINGNLTYYQPDMGMKLMNYGFNVDFLSNKYGDFFIWRSPGEAYRPSPFTNMGRESNNFRIDPFFNFTNPERGTSHKVKGRFYYSADNVVRPTQSASITDILGNMGTDAQVIQNIANGDYTALQPLMTGVIKWLGSNKLSDLMDGVFGSLDNIFPNATTADYCDLISWVMSNSLPSDMGGLLEGKLPSDLVPWLSGVLNPARNQSPPRTDKNYDYYLDYQFNKKWDGGAQITTGLTYEHIRTFSGETEEVHQSDNVAAYMQYDQRFWDRLSVSAGVRAEYYRIDKHYREADTKVFGSKIPFRPVFRAGLNYQLADYSFLRASFGQGYRNPSITEKYLRKDIGGVGVYPNYNVQPEKGFNAELGFKQGYKAGNLQGFADVAAFYTQYKDMVEFQFGLFNNADLSMINSVTDAIQMLKNGKGFGIGAQFHNVSKAQIYGMEISTNGMYTFNKNAKLLYNLGYVYTEPRDADYKKRNALENTYTDPLQMKEKSNDGKYLKYRPKHSFKATLDFQWKRINIGANVNWKSKILAVDYIMLDERSKSEPDLLDYVRGILFGSSNGETLASYWKKHNTDYATVDMRFGVKATKEVAFQFMINNLLNKEYSYRPMAVGAPRTFVVKMDVTF
;
A
#
# COMPACT_ATOMS: atom_id res chain seq x y z
N MET A 1 81.04 1.91 33.76
CA MET A 1 79.98 1.64 32.90
C MET A 1 79.25 0.30 33.20
N LYS A 2 79.94 -0.81 33.53
CA LYS A 2 79.32 -2.13 33.77
C LYS A 2 78.31 -2.20 34.95
N LYS A 3 78.48 -1.43 36.04
CA LYS A 3 77.52 -1.42 37.17
C LYS A 3 76.18 -0.67 36.90
N ARG A 4 76.18 0.29 36.01
CA ARG A 4 74.92 0.98 35.65
C ARG A 4 74.01 0.18 34.70
N ILE A 5 74.59 -0.63 33.83
CA ILE A 5 73.83 -1.55 32.91
C ILE A 5 73.22 -2.67 33.73
N LEU A 6 73.86 -3.19 34.77
CA LEU A 6 73.28 -4.25 35.61
C LEU A 6 72.10 -3.76 36.45
N ILE A 7 72.10 -2.54 36.93
CA ILE A 7 71.00 -1.96 37.69
C ILE A 7 69.82 -1.63 36.77
N THR A 8 70.08 -1.22 35.51
CA THR A 8 68.97 -0.93 34.52
C THR A 8 68.34 -2.24 34.03
N LEU A 9 69.07 -3.33 33.85
CA LEU A 9 68.57 -4.63 33.55
C LEU A 9 67.77 -5.28 34.71
N PHE A 10 68.21 -5.06 35.95
CA PHE A 10 67.52 -5.53 37.16
C PHE A 10 66.24 -4.74 37.45
N ALA A 11 66.25 -3.44 37.14
CA ALA A 11 65.06 -2.58 37.18
C ALA A 11 64.04 -2.97 36.05
N ALA A 12 64.54 -3.32 34.86
CA ALA A 12 63.70 -3.83 33.75
C ALA A 12 63.09 -5.21 34.03
N LEU A 13 63.81 -6.05 34.81
CA LEU A 13 63.28 -7.36 35.23
C LEU A 13 62.23 -7.28 36.36
N LEU A 14 62.26 -6.20 37.16
CA LEU A 14 61.28 -5.98 38.23
C LEU A 14 59.97 -5.34 37.75
N PHE A 15 59.92 -4.87 36.50
CA PHE A 15 58.69 -4.30 35.90
C PHE A 15 57.92 -5.29 34.99
N SER A 16 58.29 -6.53 34.98
CA SER A 16 57.42 -7.62 34.42
C SER A 16 56.34 -7.97 35.44
N PHE A 17 55.54 -6.98 35.84
CA PHE A 17 54.25 -7.31 36.43
C PHE A 17 53.41 -7.93 35.31
N SER A 18 53.28 -9.23 35.29
CA SER A 18 52.24 -9.93 34.58
C SER A 18 50.92 -9.37 35.09
N ILE A 19 50.31 -8.50 34.31
CA ILE A 19 48.92 -8.15 34.50
C ILE A 19 48.16 -9.42 34.16
N SER A 20 47.88 -10.25 35.16
CA SER A 20 47.01 -11.38 35.06
C SER A 20 45.59 -10.79 34.95
N ALA A 21 45.13 -10.64 33.76
CA ALA A 21 43.75 -10.23 33.50
C ALA A 21 42.83 -11.39 33.94
N GLN A 22 41.81 -11.08 34.70
CA GLN A 22 40.72 -12.03 35.02
C GLN A 22 39.73 -12.00 33.86
N ILE A 23 39.38 -13.19 33.39
CA ILE A 23 38.55 -13.35 32.17
C ILE A 23 37.26 -14.03 32.55
N LEU A 24 36.15 -13.39 32.22
CA LEU A 24 34.86 -14.01 32.18
C LEU A 24 34.48 -14.24 30.72
N LYS A 25 34.14 -15.46 30.36
CA LYS A 25 33.70 -15.85 29.01
C LYS A 25 32.49 -16.76 29.07
N GLY A 26 31.75 -16.85 27.99
CA GLY A 26 30.55 -17.68 27.88
C GLY A 26 29.71 -17.31 26.69
N HIS A 27 28.48 -17.71 26.70
CA HIS A 27 27.51 -17.40 25.63
C HIS A 27 26.26 -16.78 26.22
N VAL A 28 25.59 -15.96 25.44
CA VAL A 28 24.27 -15.41 25.73
C VAL A 28 23.26 -16.04 24.79
N TYR A 29 22.20 -16.62 25.37
CA TYR A 29 21.17 -17.36 24.65
C TYR A 29 19.78 -16.78 24.95
N ASP A 30 18.86 -16.95 24.00
CA ASP A 30 17.43 -16.83 24.25
C ASP A 30 16.97 -17.97 25.17
N ALA A 31 16.28 -17.65 26.25
CA ALA A 31 15.83 -18.63 27.25
C ALA A 31 14.71 -19.58 26.74
N THR A 32 14.03 -19.22 25.63
CA THR A 32 12.91 -19.97 25.06
C THR A 32 13.34 -20.83 23.89
N THR A 33 14.16 -20.26 22.99
CA THR A 33 14.58 -20.89 21.74
C THR A 33 15.96 -21.55 21.85
N ASN A 34 16.75 -21.22 22.89
CA ASN A 34 18.18 -21.55 23.04
C ASN A 34 19.05 -21.03 21.89
N GLU A 35 18.58 -20.02 21.15
CA GLU A 35 19.36 -19.38 20.11
C GLU A 35 20.37 -18.39 20.71
N PRO A 36 21.59 -18.28 20.17
CA PRO A 36 22.56 -17.31 20.67
C PRO A 36 22.14 -15.91 20.28
N LEU A 37 22.31 -14.99 21.21
CA LEU A 37 22.02 -13.58 21.01
C LEU A 37 23.31 -12.86 20.58
N ALA A 38 23.48 -12.73 19.26
CA ALA A 38 24.61 -11.99 18.66
C ALA A 38 24.41 -10.48 18.83
N GLY A 39 25.42 -9.79 19.36
CA GLY A 39 25.35 -8.35 19.63
C GLY A 39 24.75 -8.01 20.99
N ALA A 40 24.50 -8.97 21.86
CA ALA A 40 24.11 -8.73 23.24
C ALA A 40 25.26 -7.99 23.98
N SER A 41 24.95 -6.93 24.72
CA SER A 41 25.96 -6.19 25.46
C SER A 41 26.17 -6.78 26.85
N VAL A 42 27.40 -6.93 27.22
CA VAL A 42 27.84 -7.37 28.55
C VAL A 42 28.59 -6.21 29.17
N THR A 43 27.96 -5.50 30.10
CA THR A 43 28.49 -4.25 30.65
C THR A 43 28.68 -4.34 32.15
N TYR A 44 29.67 -3.61 32.65
CA TYR A 44 29.90 -3.40 34.09
C TYR A 44 30.35 -1.95 34.34
N LYS A 45 30.08 -1.44 35.51
CA LYS A 45 30.38 -0.05 35.89
C LYS A 45 31.48 -0.01 36.92
N LEU A 46 32.57 0.69 36.59
CA LEU A 46 33.60 1.14 37.52
C LEU A 46 33.47 2.64 37.73
N LYS A 47 34.37 3.44 37.14
CA LYS A 47 34.21 4.89 37.01
C LYS A 47 33.38 5.24 35.78
N ASP A 48 33.63 4.53 34.69
CA ASP A 48 32.90 4.58 33.44
C ASP A 48 32.27 3.20 33.14
N THR A 49 31.23 3.17 32.33
CA THR A 49 30.62 1.91 31.86
C THR A 49 31.57 1.28 30.86
N GLN A 50 32.03 0.05 31.15
CA GLN A 50 32.86 -0.76 30.27
C GLN A 50 32.10 -1.99 29.89
N GLY A 51 32.44 -2.62 28.77
CA GLY A 51 31.79 -3.85 28.35
C GLY A 51 32.23 -4.31 26.99
N VAL A 52 31.70 -5.47 26.61
CA VAL A 52 31.87 -6.10 25.31
C VAL A 52 30.49 -6.44 24.73
N VAL A 53 30.45 -6.76 23.45
CA VAL A 53 29.26 -7.33 22.79
C VAL A 53 29.53 -8.77 22.37
N THR A 54 28.53 -9.60 22.41
CA THR A 54 28.60 -10.98 21.96
C THR A 54 28.86 -11.06 20.46
N ASP A 55 29.65 -12.04 20.07
CA ASP A 55 29.85 -12.38 18.66
C ASP A 55 28.61 -13.01 18.01
N ILE A 56 28.73 -13.43 16.74
CA ILE A 56 27.67 -14.07 15.94
C ILE A 56 27.15 -15.38 16.55
N ASN A 57 27.95 -16.05 17.37
CA ASN A 57 27.59 -17.28 18.10
C ASN A 57 27.07 -16.99 19.51
N GLY A 58 26.85 -15.69 19.85
CA GLY A 58 26.48 -15.28 21.19
C GLY A 58 27.65 -15.34 22.19
N ALA A 59 28.89 -15.65 21.76
CA ALA A 59 30.02 -15.75 22.63
C ALA A 59 30.55 -14.38 23.08
N TYR A 60 30.95 -14.29 24.35
CA TYR A 60 31.55 -13.10 24.91
C TYR A 60 32.82 -13.45 25.71
N GLU A 61 33.74 -12.53 25.72
CA GLU A 61 34.93 -12.55 26.59
C GLU A 61 35.15 -11.14 27.14
N VAL A 62 35.12 -11.00 28.45
CA VAL A 62 35.28 -9.71 29.12
C VAL A 62 36.41 -9.79 30.17
N HIS A 63 37.32 -8.83 30.13
CA HIS A 63 38.38 -8.67 31.12
C HIS A 63 37.87 -7.84 32.29
N LEU A 64 37.84 -8.43 33.45
CA LEU A 64 37.26 -7.83 34.65
C LEU A 64 38.32 -7.49 35.68
N PRO A 65 38.13 -6.50 36.57
CA PRO A 65 38.96 -6.30 37.74
C PRO A 65 38.75 -7.41 38.75
N ALA A 66 39.75 -7.76 39.54
CA ALA A 66 39.62 -8.71 40.65
C ALA A 66 38.72 -8.12 41.74
N GLY A 67 37.79 -8.96 42.25
CA GLY A 67 36.81 -8.58 43.28
C GLY A 67 35.37 -8.79 42.85
N GLY A 68 34.47 -8.14 43.54
CA GLY A 68 33.04 -8.14 43.21
C GLY A 68 32.74 -7.19 42.05
N VAL A 69 32.10 -7.67 41.00
CA VAL A 69 31.72 -6.90 39.83
C VAL A 69 30.25 -7.18 39.52
N ASP A 70 29.45 -6.14 39.35
CA ASP A 70 28.08 -6.25 38.88
C ASP A 70 28.04 -6.11 37.36
N LEU A 71 27.75 -7.22 36.70
CA LEU A 71 27.57 -7.26 35.27
C LEU A 71 26.09 -7.10 34.94
N VAL A 72 25.81 -6.50 33.81
CA VAL A 72 24.46 -6.47 33.19
C VAL A 72 24.57 -6.97 31.78
N PHE A 73 23.82 -8.02 31.51
CA PHE A 73 23.59 -8.52 30.13
C PHE A 73 22.34 -7.88 29.59
N SER A 74 22.48 -7.15 28.51
CA SER A 74 21.37 -6.45 27.85
C SER A 74 21.33 -6.80 26.39
N TYR A 75 20.16 -7.13 25.91
CA TYR A 75 19.92 -7.30 24.49
C TYR A 75 18.58 -6.70 24.12
N VAL A 76 18.52 -5.99 22.99
CA VAL A 76 17.34 -5.23 22.60
C VAL A 76 16.14 -6.17 22.40
N GLY A 77 15.04 -5.94 23.12
CA GLY A 77 13.87 -6.82 23.15
C GLY A 77 13.88 -7.90 24.24
N TYR A 78 14.91 -7.93 25.10
CA TYR A 78 15.02 -8.89 26.19
C TYR A 78 15.07 -8.18 27.54
N GLU A 79 14.68 -8.90 28.59
CA GLU A 79 14.84 -8.45 29.97
C GLU A 79 16.33 -8.41 30.32
N ASP A 80 16.79 -7.30 30.87
CA ASP A 80 18.18 -7.20 31.36
C ASP A 80 18.45 -8.23 32.45
N VAL A 81 19.58 -8.94 32.33
CA VAL A 81 19.99 -9.93 33.34
C VAL A 81 21.16 -9.37 34.13
N PRO A 82 20.91 -8.86 35.35
CA PRO A 82 21.96 -8.49 36.26
C PRO A 82 22.66 -9.75 36.82
N MET A 83 23.98 -9.77 36.80
CA MET A 83 24.80 -10.89 37.28
C MET A 83 25.94 -10.36 38.16
N PRO A 84 25.78 -10.32 39.47
CA PRO A 84 26.90 -10.05 40.39
C PRO A 84 27.81 -11.26 40.41
N ILE A 85 29.10 -11.04 40.19
CA ILE A 85 30.13 -12.09 40.27
C ILE A 85 31.30 -11.64 41.16
N VAL A 86 31.98 -12.60 41.71
CA VAL A 86 33.27 -12.38 42.39
C VAL A 86 34.32 -13.20 41.64
N ILE A 87 35.34 -12.49 41.12
CA ILE A 87 36.41 -13.13 40.35
C ILE A 87 37.76 -12.85 41.01
N SER A 88 38.56 -13.89 41.24
CA SER A 88 39.87 -13.77 41.85
C SER A 88 40.95 -13.47 40.81
N LYS A 89 42.05 -12.93 41.25
CA LYS A 89 43.15 -12.57 40.36
C LYS A 89 43.73 -13.79 39.63
N GLY A 90 43.65 -13.74 38.28
CA GLY A 90 44.10 -14.80 37.38
C GLY A 90 43.06 -15.86 37.04
N ASP A 91 41.83 -15.72 37.54
CA ASP A 91 40.76 -16.68 37.23
C ASP A 91 40.22 -16.51 35.80
N ILE A 92 39.92 -17.66 35.19
CA ILE A 92 39.13 -17.74 33.96
C ILE A 92 37.79 -18.40 34.33
N MET A 93 36.72 -17.60 34.31
CA MET A 93 35.39 -18.10 34.63
C MET A 93 34.58 -18.27 33.34
N GLN A 94 33.85 -19.35 33.24
CA GLN A 94 32.91 -19.59 32.13
C GLN A 94 31.49 -19.58 32.66
N LYS A 95 30.63 -18.78 32.01
CA LYS A 95 29.22 -18.61 32.40
C LYS A 95 28.36 -18.35 31.19
N ASP A 96 27.39 -19.20 30.94
CA ASP A 96 26.35 -18.97 29.93
C ASP A 96 25.17 -18.28 30.56
N VAL A 97 24.54 -17.37 29.81
CA VAL A 97 23.42 -16.51 30.24
C VAL A 97 22.24 -16.71 29.34
N TYR A 98 21.08 -16.96 29.95
CA TYR A 98 19.81 -17.12 29.25
C TYR A 98 18.92 -15.93 29.50
N MET A 99 18.69 -15.13 28.45
CA MET A 99 17.86 -13.95 28.50
C MET A 99 16.42 -14.29 28.08
N LYS A 100 15.43 -13.73 28.74
CA LYS A 100 14.03 -13.86 28.40
C LYS A 100 13.61 -12.70 27.53
N GLU A 101 12.81 -12.97 26.48
CA GLU A 101 12.18 -11.87 25.74
C GLU A 101 11.39 -11.01 26.71
N SER A 102 11.56 -9.71 26.56
CA SER A 102 10.81 -8.74 27.33
C SER A 102 9.32 -8.85 26.98
N THR A 103 8.48 -9.04 27.98
CA THR A 103 7.01 -8.95 27.81
C THR A 103 6.54 -7.51 27.74
N ASN A 104 7.44 -6.56 27.91
CA ASN A 104 7.17 -5.13 27.82
C ASN A 104 7.27 -4.69 26.35
N LEU A 105 6.12 -4.48 25.71
CA LEU A 105 6.02 -4.05 24.31
C LEU A 105 6.76 -2.72 24.02
N LEU A 106 7.07 -1.93 25.03
CA LEU A 106 7.81 -0.68 24.89
C LEU A 106 9.34 -0.89 24.70
N GLU A 107 9.83 -2.06 25.03
CA GLU A 107 11.24 -2.46 24.83
C GLU A 107 11.47 -3.15 23.49
N ASP A 108 10.42 -3.39 22.71
CA ASP A 108 10.53 -3.97 21.39
C ASP A 108 11.41 -3.13 20.46
N VAL A 109 12.15 -3.82 19.61
CA VAL A 109 13.10 -3.22 18.67
C VAL A 109 12.46 -2.89 17.35
N VAL A 110 12.68 -1.68 16.91
CA VAL A 110 12.26 -1.18 15.60
C VAL A 110 13.44 -0.55 14.87
N VAL A 111 13.41 -0.58 13.55
CA VAL A 111 14.47 -0.06 12.69
C VAL A 111 13.99 1.12 11.84
N SER A 112 12.72 1.12 11.43
CA SER A 112 12.24 2.04 10.39
C SER A 112 12.28 3.51 10.79
N ALA A 113 12.10 3.84 12.08
CA ALA A 113 12.00 5.23 12.50
C ALA A 113 13.28 6.04 12.28
N GLY A 114 14.46 5.41 12.45
CA GLY A 114 15.77 6.05 12.29
C GLY A 114 16.70 5.36 11.29
N ARG A 115 16.27 4.27 10.65
CA ARG A 115 17.09 3.33 9.85
C ARG A 115 18.22 2.67 10.68
N PHE A 116 18.06 2.63 12.00
CA PHE A 116 18.91 1.89 12.95
C PHE A 116 18.04 1.27 14.05
N GLU A 117 18.56 0.29 14.74
CA GLU A 117 17.87 -0.41 15.83
C GLU A 117 17.69 0.49 17.05
N GLN A 118 16.44 0.63 17.51
CA GLN A 118 16.09 1.44 18.69
C GLN A 118 14.86 0.84 19.37
N LYS A 119 14.70 1.12 20.66
CA LYS A 119 13.51 0.72 21.41
C LYS A 119 12.29 1.50 20.92
N LEU A 120 11.14 0.85 20.86
CA LEU A 120 9.86 1.48 20.51
C LEU A 120 9.50 2.65 21.45
N SER A 121 9.97 2.60 22.71
CA SER A 121 9.84 3.68 23.70
C SER A 121 10.59 4.96 23.31
N ASP A 122 11.72 4.85 22.60
CA ASP A 122 12.60 5.98 22.28
C ASP A 122 12.20 6.68 20.96
N VAL A 123 11.29 6.09 20.21
CA VAL A 123 10.86 6.60 18.91
C VAL A 123 10.13 7.94 19.06
N THR A 124 10.51 8.91 18.24
CA THR A 124 9.97 10.29 18.25
C THR A 124 8.70 10.49 17.43
N VAL A 125 8.19 9.44 16.78
CA VAL A 125 6.98 9.45 15.92
C VAL A 125 6.02 8.35 16.34
N SER A 126 4.73 8.46 15.97
CA SER A 126 3.77 7.37 16.16
C SER A 126 4.18 6.15 15.36
N MET A 127 4.25 5.02 16.03
CA MET A 127 4.64 3.75 15.42
C MET A 127 3.91 2.58 16.05
N ASP A 128 3.41 1.67 15.18
CA ASP A 128 2.89 0.37 15.60
C ASP A 128 3.80 -0.75 15.12
N LEU A 129 3.81 -1.81 15.90
CA LEU A 129 4.56 -3.03 15.63
C LEU A 129 3.63 -4.24 15.70
N ILE A 130 3.69 -5.11 14.68
CA ILE A 130 3.05 -6.42 14.70
C ILE A 130 4.17 -7.46 14.64
N LYS A 131 4.19 -8.38 15.60
CA LYS A 131 5.17 -9.47 15.68
C LYS A 131 4.74 -10.69 14.86
N ALA A 132 5.68 -11.56 14.53
CA ALA A 132 5.40 -12.85 13.88
C ALA A 132 4.35 -13.67 14.64
N SER A 133 4.41 -13.66 15.98
CA SER A 133 3.44 -14.35 16.83
C SER A 133 2.02 -13.82 16.68
N ASP A 134 1.85 -12.52 16.43
CA ASP A 134 0.55 -11.89 16.20
C ASP A 134 0.00 -12.28 14.82
N ILE A 135 0.88 -12.28 13.81
CA ILE A 135 0.54 -12.73 12.44
C ILE A 135 0.13 -14.21 12.46
N ALA A 136 0.93 -15.06 13.13
CA ALA A 136 0.64 -16.48 13.23
C ALA A 136 -0.69 -16.77 13.94
N ARG A 137 -1.06 -15.97 14.97
CA ARG A 137 -2.36 -16.10 15.64
C ARG A 137 -3.53 -15.66 14.77
N GLN A 138 -3.35 -14.63 13.97
CA GLN A 138 -4.38 -14.16 13.04
C GLN A 138 -4.55 -15.07 11.83
N ALA A 139 -3.52 -15.88 11.51
CA ALA A 139 -3.49 -16.80 10.37
C ALA A 139 -3.99 -16.19 9.05
N PRO A 140 -3.51 -15.00 8.68
CA PRO A 140 -3.99 -14.31 7.49
C PRO A 140 -3.64 -15.10 6.22
N THR A 141 -4.42 -14.92 5.17
CA THR A 141 -4.16 -15.44 3.82
C THR A 141 -3.40 -14.43 2.96
N ASP A 142 -3.42 -13.16 3.38
CA ASP A 142 -2.58 -12.08 2.84
C ASP A 142 -2.27 -11.06 3.95
N ILE A 143 -1.21 -10.27 3.75
CA ILE A 143 -0.74 -9.30 4.74
C ILE A 143 -1.71 -8.14 4.96
N THR A 144 -2.57 -7.83 3.99
CA THR A 144 -3.48 -6.68 4.08
C THR A 144 -4.53 -6.86 5.17
N SER A 145 -4.97 -8.09 5.43
CA SER A 145 -5.89 -8.40 6.51
C SER A 145 -5.28 -8.11 7.89
N THR A 146 -4.00 -8.44 8.07
CA THR A 146 -3.24 -8.09 9.28
C THR A 146 -3.08 -6.57 9.43
N LEU A 147 -2.73 -5.87 8.35
CA LEU A 147 -2.59 -4.41 8.36
C LEU A 147 -3.90 -3.70 8.73
N GLN A 148 -5.03 -4.26 8.32
CA GLN A 148 -6.35 -3.72 8.65
C GLN A 148 -6.71 -3.85 10.14
N THR A 149 -5.97 -4.62 10.93
CA THR A 149 -6.17 -4.67 12.40
C THR A 149 -5.48 -3.51 13.13
N ILE A 150 -4.56 -2.78 12.47
CA ILE A 150 -3.85 -1.65 13.05
C ILE A 150 -4.77 -0.42 13.08
N PRO A 151 -4.93 0.26 14.23
CA PRO A 151 -5.66 1.53 14.31
C PRO A 151 -5.10 2.55 13.31
N GLY A 152 -5.99 3.28 12.62
CA GLY A 152 -5.60 4.32 11.66
C GLY A 152 -4.97 3.83 10.35
N VAL A 153 -4.91 2.53 10.10
CA VAL A 153 -4.44 1.95 8.83
C VAL A 153 -5.61 1.29 8.12
N ASP A 154 -5.95 1.75 6.94
CA ASP A 154 -6.97 1.14 6.08
C ASP A 154 -6.36 0.76 4.75
N ILE A 155 -6.88 -0.31 4.14
CA ILE A 155 -6.54 -0.69 2.77
C ILE A 155 -7.76 -0.41 1.91
N ILE A 156 -7.66 0.56 1.02
CA ILE A 156 -8.73 0.97 0.11
C ILE A 156 -8.30 0.58 -1.30
N ASP A 157 -8.94 -0.43 -1.87
CA ASP A 157 -8.63 -0.92 -3.21
C ASP A 157 -7.13 -1.17 -3.45
N LYS A 158 -6.52 -1.96 -2.56
CA LYS A 158 -5.08 -2.30 -2.53
C LYS A 158 -4.14 -1.15 -2.12
N GLN A 159 -4.63 0.05 -1.83
CA GLN A 159 -3.81 1.18 -1.39
C GLN A 159 -3.91 1.40 0.12
N PRO A 160 -2.80 1.52 0.84
CA PRO A 160 -2.83 1.84 2.26
C PRO A 160 -3.17 3.32 2.47
N SER A 161 -4.10 3.54 3.36
CA SER A 161 -4.50 4.86 3.86
C SER A 161 -4.17 4.93 5.34
N ILE A 162 -3.19 5.73 5.70
CA ILE A 162 -2.79 5.95 7.09
C ILE A 162 -3.43 7.25 7.55
N ARG A 163 -4.23 7.19 8.63
CA ARG A 163 -4.95 8.34 9.22
C ARG A 163 -5.76 9.14 8.19
N GLY A 164 -6.39 8.46 7.23
CA GLY A 164 -7.17 9.08 6.18
C GLY A 164 -6.35 9.85 5.12
N GLY A 165 -5.02 9.72 5.12
CA GLY A 165 -4.15 10.39 4.15
C GLY A 165 -4.27 9.86 2.72
N GLY A 166 -4.71 8.61 2.55
CA GLY A 166 -5.08 8.02 1.26
C GLY A 166 -6.59 7.96 1.07
N GLY A 167 -7.03 7.83 -0.16
CA GLY A 167 -8.40 7.53 -0.57
C GLY A 167 -8.35 6.58 -1.75
N TRP A 168 -9.47 6.32 -2.41
CA TRP A 168 -9.44 5.60 -3.67
C TRP A 168 -8.80 6.47 -4.75
N THR A 169 -7.69 5.99 -5.32
CA THR A 169 -6.90 6.71 -6.33
C THR A 169 -7.01 6.06 -7.72
N TYR A 170 -8.06 5.30 -7.94
CA TYR A 170 -8.27 4.56 -9.21
C TYR A 170 -7.09 3.65 -9.57
N SER A 171 -6.49 3.04 -8.55
CA SER A 171 -5.34 2.13 -8.67
C SER A 171 -4.08 2.76 -9.26
N VAL A 172 -3.81 4.04 -8.97
CA VAL A 172 -2.58 4.73 -9.37
C VAL A 172 -2.06 5.59 -8.22
N GLY A 173 -0.75 5.53 -7.96
CA GLY A 173 -0.04 6.40 -7.01
C GLY A 173 -0.34 6.14 -5.54
N ALA A 174 0.60 5.55 -4.79
CA ALA A 174 0.50 5.40 -3.35
C ALA A 174 1.09 6.61 -2.61
N ARG A 175 0.42 7.06 -1.54
CA ARG A 175 0.91 8.11 -0.62
C ARG A 175 1.59 7.54 0.62
N SER A 176 1.50 6.23 0.81
CA SER A 176 2.21 5.49 1.86
C SER A 176 3.19 4.53 1.22
N LEU A 177 4.41 4.51 1.71
CA LEU A 177 5.47 3.65 1.19
C LEU A 177 5.40 2.28 1.86
N VAL A 178 5.43 1.22 1.07
CA VAL A 178 5.52 -0.16 1.56
C VAL A 178 6.86 -0.74 1.20
N LEU A 179 7.52 -1.32 2.19
CA LEU A 179 8.87 -1.86 2.10
C LEU A 179 8.89 -3.33 2.54
N VAL A 180 9.75 -4.11 1.91
CA VAL A 180 10.21 -5.42 2.42
C VAL A 180 11.70 -5.30 2.67
N ASP A 181 12.14 -5.53 3.91
CA ASP A 181 13.53 -5.36 4.36
C ASP A 181 14.14 -3.98 4.04
N GLY A 182 13.28 -2.94 4.08
CA GLY A 182 13.66 -1.57 3.79
C GLY A 182 13.78 -1.24 2.29
N MET A 183 13.33 -2.11 1.40
CA MET A 183 13.30 -1.92 -0.05
C MET A 183 11.86 -1.78 -0.54
N SER A 184 11.56 -0.78 -1.38
CA SER A 184 10.21 -0.50 -1.89
C SER A 184 9.62 -1.69 -2.67
N VAL A 185 8.32 -1.95 -2.48
CA VAL A 185 7.54 -2.91 -3.28
C VAL A 185 6.46 -2.22 -4.13
N LEU A 186 6.59 -0.93 -4.33
CA LEU A 186 5.75 -0.18 -5.25
C LEU A 186 6.11 -0.54 -6.69
N SER A 187 5.10 -0.65 -7.54
CA SER A 187 5.29 -0.79 -8.99
C SER A 187 5.99 0.46 -9.55
N PRO A 188 7.09 0.30 -10.29
CA PRO A 188 7.81 1.43 -10.86
C PRO A 188 6.98 2.26 -11.83
N GLN A 189 6.05 1.64 -12.56
CA GLN A 189 5.20 2.28 -13.56
C GLN A 189 4.12 3.17 -12.96
N ASN A 190 3.34 2.65 -12.01
CA ASN A 190 2.12 3.28 -11.52
C ASN A 190 2.11 3.58 -10.02
N GLY A 191 3.16 3.21 -9.28
CA GLY A 191 3.24 3.43 -7.84
C GLY A 191 2.22 2.64 -7.00
N VAL A 192 1.65 1.56 -7.53
CA VAL A 192 0.72 0.68 -6.82
C VAL A 192 1.48 -0.44 -6.13
N ILE A 193 0.94 -0.93 -5.02
CA ILE A 193 1.55 -2.01 -4.25
C ILE A 193 1.09 -3.35 -4.82
N ASN A 194 2.03 -4.21 -5.15
CA ASN A 194 1.75 -5.60 -5.44
C ASN A 194 1.85 -6.44 -4.15
N TRP A 195 0.74 -6.58 -3.43
CA TRP A 195 0.71 -7.34 -2.18
C TRP A 195 1.05 -8.82 -2.35
N ASN A 196 0.91 -9.36 -3.56
CA ASN A 196 1.30 -10.74 -3.86
C ASN A 196 2.82 -10.97 -3.83
N SER A 197 3.63 -9.89 -3.90
CA SER A 197 5.09 -9.96 -3.77
C SER A 197 5.60 -9.86 -2.32
N VAL A 198 4.71 -9.80 -1.35
CA VAL A 198 5.07 -9.80 0.08
C VAL A 198 5.13 -11.26 0.57
N PRO A 199 6.29 -11.73 1.06
CA PRO A 199 6.48 -13.12 1.49
C PRO A 199 5.85 -13.36 2.88
N LEU A 200 4.52 -13.47 2.93
CA LEU A 200 3.76 -13.62 4.18
C LEU A 200 4.25 -14.80 5.04
N GLU A 201 4.65 -15.88 4.39
CA GLU A 201 5.16 -17.09 5.01
C GLU A 201 6.47 -16.90 5.80
N ASN A 202 7.21 -15.81 5.48
CA ASN A 202 8.53 -15.53 6.06
C ASN A 202 8.58 -14.18 6.80
N VAL A 203 7.44 -13.61 7.21
CA VAL A 203 7.40 -12.33 7.93
C VAL A 203 7.78 -12.51 9.40
N GLN A 204 8.76 -11.74 9.88
CA GLN A 204 9.16 -11.67 11.28
C GLN A 204 8.39 -10.57 12.03
N GLN A 205 8.31 -9.38 11.44
CA GLN A 205 7.57 -8.25 12.02
C GLN A 205 7.13 -7.26 10.96
N VAL A 206 6.11 -6.48 11.30
CA VAL A 206 5.64 -5.36 10.48
C VAL A 206 5.70 -4.08 11.31
N GLU A 207 6.43 -3.10 10.81
CA GLU A 207 6.61 -1.79 11.42
C GLU A 207 5.80 -0.75 10.64
N VAL A 208 4.91 -0.03 11.32
CA VAL A 208 4.08 1.01 10.69
C VAL A 208 4.37 2.35 11.30
N ILE A 209 5.01 3.23 10.54
CA ILE A 209 5.23 4.63 10.92
C ILE A 209 4.07 5.47 10.39
N LYS A 210 3.45 6.25 11.28
CA LYS A 210 2.34 7.14 10.94
C LYS A 210 2.84 8.58 10.83
N GLY A 211 2.58 9.20 9.67
CA GLY A 211 3.02 10.55 9.36
C GLY A 211 4.21 10.63 8.39
N ALA A 212 4.57 11.84 7.99
CA ALA A 212 5.55 12.08 6.94
C ALA A 212 6.97 11.62 7.33
N SER A 213 7.56 10.76 6.51
CA SER A 213 8.89 10.16 6.71
C SER A 213 9.78 10.26 5.46
N SER A 214 9.48 11.19 4.57
CA SER A 214 10.21 11.34 3.29
C SER A 214 11.68 11.71 3.46
N VAL A 215 12.12 12.23 4.60
CA VAL A 215 13.54 12.54 4.84
C VAL A 215 14.39 11.28 4.70
N LEU A 216 14.03 10.19 5.34
CA LEU A 216 14.82 8.96 5.28
C LEU A 216 14.48 8.07 4.07
N TYR A 217 13.26 8.14 3.55
CA TYR A 217 12.74 7.16 2.61
C TYR A 217 12.33 7.72 1.25
N GLY A 218 12.33 9.06 1.10
CA GLY A 218 12.05 9.72 -0.18
C GLY A 218 10.57 9.80 -0.53
N SER A 219 10.30 9.74 -1.82
CA SER A 219 8.96 9.83 -2.40
C SER A 219 8.01 8.75 -1.86
N SER A 220 6.71 9.05 -1.86
CA SER A 220 5.61 8.18 -1.38
C SER A 220 5.57 7.92 0.14
N ALA A 221 6.54 8.37 0.92
CA ALA A 221 6.48 8.34 2.38
C ALA A 221 5.79 9.60 2.97
N LEU A 222 4.79 10.12 2.27
CA LEU A 222 4.06 11.35 2.62
C LEU A 222 3.09 11.14 3.79
N ASN A 223 2.41 9.98 3.83
CA ASN A 223 1.46 9.63 4.90
C ASN A 223 2.05 8.69 5.94
N GLY A 224 3.12 8.00 5.60
CA GLY A 224 3.78 7.04 6.46
C GLY A 224 4.41 5.89 5.70
N ILE A 225 4.88 4.92 6.46
CA ILE A 225 5.64 3.78 5.96
C ILE A 225 5.11 2.50 6.59
N ILE A 226 5.02 1.46 5.80
CA ILE A 226 4.80 0.09 6.25
C ILE A 226 6.05 -0.69 5.87
N ASN A 227 6.84 -1.12 6.83
CA ASN A 227 8.04 -1.92 6.58
C ASN A 227 7.86 -3.33 7.11
N ILE A 228 7.92 -4.29 6.22
CA ILE A 228 7.77 -5.72 6.49
C ILE A 228 9.17 -6.32 6.56
N ARG A 229 9.51 -6.88 7.70
CA ARG A 229 10.80 -7.52 7.90
C ARG A 229 10.68 -9.03 7.78
N THR A 230 11.56 -9.63 7.00
CA THR A 230 11.62 -11.09 6.86
C THR A 230 12.42 -11.73 7.98
N ALA A 231 12.06 -12.98 8.30
CA ALA A 231 12.76 -13.76 9.32
C ALA A 231 14.17 -14.14 8.85
N ARG A 232 15.12 -14.10 9.78
CA ARG A 232 16.48 -14.58 9.55
C ARG A 232 16.66 -15.95 10.21
N PRO A 233 17.54 -16.80 9.67
CA PRO A 233 17.83 -18.10 10.27
C PRO A 233 18.38 -17.98 11.69
N GLY A 234 17.82 -18.80 12.59
CA GLY A 234 18.42 -19.07 13.88
C GLY A 234 19.53 -20.13 13.78
N LEU A 235 20.08 -20.55 14.92
CA LEU A 235 21.07 -21.63 14.96
C LEU A 235 20.45 -22.99 14.67
N THR A 236 19.21 -23.19 15.08
CA THR A 236 18.48 -24.44 14.81
C THR A 236 17.80 -24.33 13.45
N PRO A 237 18.00 -25.35 12.58
CA PRO A 237 17.24 -25.40 11.34
C PRO A 237 15.74 -25.39 11.64
N GLN A 238 14.99 -24.60 10.93
CA GLN A 238 13.54 -24.54 11.07
C GLN A 238 12.88 -24.73 9.71
N THR A 239 11.97 -25.68 9.64
CA THR A 239 11.09 -25.86 8.49
C THR A 239 9.66 -25.66 8.93
N ARG A 240 8.93 -24.81 8.21
CA ARG A 240 7.50 -24.60 8.45
C ARG A 240 6.73 -24.91 7.18
N PHE A 241 5.66 -25.67 7.33
CA PHE A 241 4.68 -25.93 6.29
C PHE A 241 3.32 -25.46 6.75
N SER A 242 2.58 -24.76 5.87
CA SER A 242 1.20 -24.38 6.12
C SER A 242 0.34 -24.77 4.93
N ALA A 243 -0.85 -25.28 5.21
CA ALA A 243 -1.86 -25.54 4.18
C ALA A 243 -3.21 -25.04 4.66
N TYR A 244 -3.96 -24.40 3.78
CA TYR A 244 -5.28 -23.87 4.12
C TYR A 244 -6.25 -23.94 2.95
N VAL A 245 -7.52 -24.04 3.28
CA VAL A 245 -8.63 -23.95 2.34
C VAL A 245 -9.71 -23.05 2.92
N GLY A 246 -10.25 -22.18 2.08
CA GLY A 246 -11.36 -21.30 2.42
C GLY A 246 -12.52 -21.43 1.44
N ILE A 247 -13.74 -21.29 1.94
CA ILE A 247 -14.98 -21.35 1.16
C ILE A 247 -15.74 -20.06 1.42
N TYR A 248 -16.10 -19.36 0.36
CA TYR A 248 -16.98 -18.19 0.45
C TYR A 248 -18.41 -18.67 0.68
N GLY A 249 -19.07 -18.19 1.71
CA GLY A 249 -20.48 -18.43 1.97
C GLY A 249 -21.38 -17.61 1.04
N ASP A 250 -22.65 -17.92 1.00
CA ASP A 250 -23.59 -17.15 0.22
C ASP A 250 -23.72 -15.72 0.77
N PRO A 251 -23.76 -14.70 -0.09
CA PRO A 251 -24.05 -13.34 0.32
C PRO A 251 -25.48 -13.24 0.89
N ASP A 252 -25.71 -12.27 1.77
CA ASP A 252 -27.02 -12.02 2.36
C ASP A 252 -28.03 -11.53 1.32
N ASN A 253 -27.54 -10.75 0.36
CA ASN A 253 -28.34 -10.30 -0.77
C ASN A 253 -28.53 -11.44 -1.79
N SER A 254 -29.80 -11.88 -1.98
CA SER A 254 -30.14 -12.95 -2.91
C SER A 254 -29.72 -12.69 -4.36
N ASP A 255 -29.63 -11.43 -4.77
CA ASP A 255 -29.20 -11.06 -6.12
C ASP A 255 -27.74 -11.39 -6.41
N TYR A 256 -26.93 -11.57 -5.36
CA TYR A 256 -25.51 -11.91 -5.47
C TYR A 256 -25.23 -13.40 -5.22
N GLN A 257 -26.27 -14.21 -4.93
CA GLN A 257 -26.06 -15.65 -4.66
C GLN A 257 -25.63 -16.41 -5.91
N TRP A 258 -24.60 -17.26 -5.74
CA TRP A 258 -24.05 -18.04 -6.85
C TRP A 258 -24.94 -19.18 -7.32
N SER A 259 -25.80 -19.71 -6.46
CA SER A 259 -26.65 -20.88 -6.76
C SER A 259 -27.65 -20.65 -7.92
N ASP A 260 -28.14 -19.43 -8.08
CA ASP A 260 -29.24 -19.10 -9.00
C ASP A 260 -28.82 -18.28 -10.21
N LYS A 261 -27.56 -17.83 -10.27
CA LYS A 261 -27.08 -16.94 -11.33
C LYS A 261 -26.47 -17.74 -12.49
N SER A 262 -27.04 -17.63 -13.68
CA SER A 262 -26.55 -18.25 -14.90
C SER A 262 -25.13 -17.84 -15.25
N PHE A 263 -24.76 -16.56 -14.97
CA PHE A 263 -23.44 -16.04 -15.28
C PHE A 263 -22.31 -16.73 -14.53
N TRP A 264 -22.58 -17.30 -13.33
CA TRP A 264 -21.59 -18.11 -12.60
C TRP A 264 -21.38 -19.48 -13.21
N LYS A 265 -22.36 -19.96 -13.98
CA LYS A 265 -22.29 -21.23 -14.72
C LYS A 265 -21.60 -21.08 -16.07
N GLU A 266 -21.75 -19.92 -16.72
CA GLU A 266 -21.18 -19.62 -18.04
C GLU A 266 -19.70 -19.27 -17.95
N ASP A 267 -19.31 -18.52 -16.94
CA ASP A 267 -17.90 -18.15 -16.72
C ASP A 267 -17.19 -19.29 -16.00
N LYS A 268 -16.52 -20.12 -16.78
CA LYS A 268 -15.55 -21.05 -16.21
C LYS A 268 -14.52 -20.27 -15.44
N TYR A 269 -14.36 -20.58 -14.15
CA TYR A 269 -13.32 -19.97 -13.34
C TYR A 269 -11.98 -20.07 -14.07
N PRO A 270 -11.30 -18.96 -14.35
CA PRO A 270 -10.04 -18.98 -15.11
C PRO A 270 -8.91 -19.64 -14.34
N VAL A 271 -9.12 -19.90 -13.06
CA VAL A 271 -8.22 -20.64 -12.18
C VAL A 271 -9.02 -21.70 -11.41
N LYS A 272 -8.38 -22.86 -11.17
CA LYS A 272 -9.01 -23.94 -10.41
C LYS A 272 -8.11 -24.37 -9.26
N PRO A 273 -8.59 -24.35 -8.02
CA PRO A 273 -7.93 -24.94 -6.88
C PRO A 273 -7.70 -26.44 -7.08
N LEU A 274 -6.59 -26.95 -6.55
CA LEU A 274 -6.22 -28.38 -6.64
C LEU A 274 -7.25 -29.28 -5.95
N LEU A 275 -7.77 -28.82 -4.80
CA LEU A 275 -8.71 -29.56 -3.97
C LEU A 275 -10.14 -29.51 -4.50
N ARG A 276 -10.45 -28.66 -5.47
CA ARG A 276 -11.80 -28.50 -6.02
C ARG A 276 -12.38 -29.83 -6.51
N ASN A 277 -11.65 -30.57 -7.32
CA ASN A 277 -12.13 -31.81 -7.93
C ASN A 277 -12.02 -33.05 -7.03
N SER A 278 -11.14 -33.01 -6.01
CA SER A 278 -10.90 -34.14 -5.12
C SER A 278 -11.77 -34.11 -3.87
N LEU A 279 -11.73 -33.02 -3.10
CA LEU A 279 -12.42 -32.92 -1.81
C LEU A 279 -13.71 -32.08 -1.89
N PHE A 280 -13.83 -31.17 -2.87
CA PHE A 280 -14.91 -30.20 -2.96
C PHE A 280 -15.68 -30.28 -4.28
N SER A 281 -15.71 -31.43 -4.95
CA SER A 281 -16.37 -31.61 -6.26
C SER A 281 -17.88 -31.27 -6.27
N GLY A 282 -18.56 -31.42 -5.14
CA GLY A 282 -19.97 -31.10 -4.98
C GLY A 282 -20.28 -29.70 -4.49
N VAL A 283 -19.26 -28.93 -4.09
CA VAL A 283 -19.42 -27.58 -3.54
C VAL A 283 -19.56 -26.57 -4.66
N ARG A 284 -20.65 -25.80 -4.68
CA ARG A 284 -20.93 -24.78 -5.71
C ARG A 284 -20.23 -23.46 -5.41
N ASN A 285 -20.09 -23.11 -4.15
CA ASN A 285 -19.49 -21.85 -3.71
C ASN A 285 -18.02 -21.74 -4.14
N PRO A 286 -17.55 -20.54 -4.48
CA PRO A 286 -16.12 -20.30 -4.76
C PRO A 286 -15.25 -20.67 -3.57
N LEU A 287 -14.06 -21.15 -3.86
CA LEU A 287 -13.10 -21.50 -2.83
C LEU A 287 -11.70 -21.00 -3.18
N TYR A 288 -10.87 -20.94 -2.16
CA TYR A 288 -9.45 -20.68 -2.31
C TYR A 288 -8.63 -21.66 -1.47
N GLU A 289 -7.41 -21.85 -1.87
CA GLU A 289 -6.44 -22.70 -1.17
C GLU A 289 -5.05 -22.10 -1.24
N GLY A 290 -4.24 -22.40 -0.26
CA GLY A 290 -2.85 -22.01 -0.23
C GLY A 290 -1.95 -23.05 0.45
N PHE A 291 -0.71 -23.08 0.00
CA PHE A 291 0.36 -23.93 0.53
C PHE A 291 1.61 -23.07 0.69
N ASP A 292 2.13 -23.02 1.89
CA ASP A 292 3.34 -22.29 2.23
C ASP A 292 4.39 -23.26 2.75
N LEU A 293 5.61 -23.10 2.28
CA LEU A 293 6.77 -23.82 2.79
C LEU A 293 7.90 -22.83 3.04
N THR A 294 8.45 -22.83 4.25
CA THR A 294 9.65 -22.07 4.54
C THR A 294 10.71 -22.98 5.15
N HIS A 295 11.94 -22.72 4.80
CA HIS A 295 13.09 -23.34 5.45
C HIS A 295 14.14 -22.29 5.75
N SER A 296 14.71 -22.33 6.95
CA SER A 296 15.81 -21.47 7.34
C SER A 296 16.86 -22.26 8.10
N ARG A 297 18.13 -21.99 7.80
CA ARG A 297 19.25 -22.72 8.40
C ARG A 297 20.55 -21.90 8.34
N ARG A 298 21.34 -22.01 9.39
CA ARG A 298 22.76 -21.61 9.38
C ARG A 298 23.64 -22.81 9.01
N ILE A 299 24.54 -22.60 8.05
CA ILE A 299 25.53 -23.62 7.59
C ILE A 299 26.91 -22.97 7.66
N GLY A 300 27.65 -23.25 8.75
CA GLY A 300 28.90 -22.53 9.03
C GLY A 300 28.66 -21.02 9.10
N ASN A 301 29.32 -20.28 8.23
CA ASN A 301 29.19 -18.81 8.16
C ASN A 301 28.07 -18.32 7.21
N PHE A 302 27.25 -19.22 6.69
CA PHE A 302 26.15 -18.88 5.80
C PHE A 302 24.81 -18.99 6.51
N ASP A 303 24.01 -17.96 6.42
CA ASP A 303 22.59 -17.99 6.68
C ASP A 303 21.85 -18.20 5.37
N VAL A 304 21.03 -19.23 5.32
CA VAL A 304 20.20 -19.57 4.16
C VAL A 304 18.74 -19.61 4.60
N SER A 305 17.89 -18.85 3.97
CA SER A 305 16.44 -18.98 4.16
C SER A 305 15.72 -18.91 2.82
N GLY A 306 14.57 -19.57 2.74
CA GLY A 306 13.74 -19.53 1.55
C GLY A 306 12.30 -19.86 1.86
N GLY A 307 11.41 -19.33 1.01
CA GLY A 307 9.98 -19.53 1.07
C GLY A 307 9.41 -19.88 -0.29
N LEU A 308 8.40 -20.72 -0.28
CA LEU A 308 7.56 -21.06 -1.42
C LEU A 308 6.10 -20.85 -1.01
N ASN A 309 5.35 -20.07 -1.80
CA ASN A 309 3.92 -19.91 -1.64
C ASN A 309 3.21 -20.30 -2.92
N LEU A 310 2.22 -21.18 -2.80
CA LEU A 310 1.25 -21.51 -3.85
C LEU A 310 -0.13 -21.08 -3.37
N PHE A 311 -0.80 -20.26 -4.14
CA PHE A 311 -2.11 -19.78 -3.79
C PHE A 311 -3.03 -19.79 -5.01
N THR A 312 -4.26 -20.27 -4.85
CA THR A 312 -5.30 -20.24 -5.88
C THR A 312 -6.61 -19.84 -5.26
N ASP A 313 -7.23 -18.81 -5.79
CA ASP A 313 -8.51 -18.24 -5.36
C ASP A 313 -9.42 -18.10 -6.59
N GLU A 314 -10.60 -18.68 -6.54
CA GLU A 314 -11.62 -18.50 -7.57
C GLU A 314 -12.26 -17.10 -7.49
N GLY A 315 -12.17 -16.44 -6.32
CA GLY A 315 -12.75 -15.14 -6.04
C GLY A 315 -14.24 -15.21 -5.68
N TYR A 316 -14.67 -14.40 -4.73
CA TYR A 316 -16.09 -14.28 -4.35
C TYR A 316 -16.93 -13.51 -5.38
N ARG A 317 -16.29 -12.91 -6.37
CA ARG A 317 -16.91 -12.16 -7.49
C ARG A 317 -16.16 -12.46 -8.77
N GLN A 318 -16.84 -12.27 -9.91
CA GLN A 318 -16.17 -12.38 -11.21
C GLN A 318 -14.96 -11.43 -11.29
N GLN A 319 -13.88 -11.86 -11.96
CA GLN A 319 -12.62 -11.12 -12.00
C GLN A 319 -12.03 -10.82 -10.61
N GLY A 320 -12.42 -11.63 -9.59
CA GLY A 320 -11.79 -11.63 -8.29
C GLY A 320 -10.73 -12.72 -8.12
N TYR A 321 -10.51 -13.52 -9.15
CA TYR A 321 -9.62 -14.69 -9.09
C TYR A 321 -8.16 -14.30 -8.93
N ASN A 322 -7.39 -15.19 -8.29
CA ASN A 322 -5.94 -15.04 -8.12
C ASN A 322 -5.27 -16.42 -8.15
N LYS A 323 -4.22 -16.57 -8.95
CA LYS A 323 -3.34 -17.74 -8.92
C LYS A 323 -1.91 -17.25 -8.81
N ARG A 324 -1.24 -17.63 -7.72
CA ARG A 324 0.09 -17.15 -7.39
C ARG A 324 1.05 -18.30 -7.17
N PHE A 325 2.22 -18.18 -7.77
CA PHE A 325 3.41 -18.96 -7.49
C PHE A 325 4.50 -17.97 -7.08
N HIS A 326 4.97 -18.05 -5.85
CA HIS A 326 5.95 -17.12 -5.30
C HIS A 326 7.08 -17.89 -4.64
N ILE A 327 8.32 -17.57 -5.02
CA ILE A 327 9.53 -18.07 -4.39
C ILE A 327 10.34 -16.87 -3.92
N ASN A 328 10.80 -16.93 -2.68
CA ASN A 328 11.72 -15.96 -2.12
C ASN A 328 12.88 -16.67 -1.42
N GLY A 329 13.99 -15.97 -1.28
CA GLY A 329 15.16 -16.52 -0.60
C GLY A 329 16.14 -15.44 -0.15
N ASN A 330 16.90 -15.75 0.88
CA ASN A 330 18.01 -14.96 1.37
C ASN A 330 19.25 -15.84 1.51
N LEU A 331 20.38 -15.33 1.06
CA LEU A 331 21.69 -15.87 1.34
C LEU A 331 22.55 -14.77 1.96
N THR A 332 23.02 -14.99 3.19
CA THR A 332 23.91 -14.08 3.91
C THR A 332 25.19 -14.81 4.31
N TYR A 333 26.33 -14.25 3.96
CA TYR A 333 27.63 -14.71 4.44
C TYR A 333 28.15 -13.78 5.51
N TYR A 334 28.63 -14.34 6.60
CA TYR A 334 29.30 -13.63 7.69
C TYR A 334 30.80 -13.87 7.63
N GLN A 335 31.57 -12.79 7.54
CA GLN A 335 33.02 -12.88 7.53
C GLN A 335 33.52 -13.24 8.95
N PRO A 336 34.21 -14.40 9.12
CA PRO A 336 34.79 -14.78 10.41
C PRO A 336 36.03 -13.97 10.73
N ASP A 337 36.53 -14.10 11.95
CA ASP A 337 37.84 -13.64 12.43
C ASP A 337 38.09 -12.12 12.29
N MET A 338 37.04 -11.32 12.40
CA MET A 338 37.09 -9.85 12.32
C MET A 338 37.29 -9.18 13.70
N GLY A 339 37.52 -9.94 14.77
CA GLY A 339 37.51 -9.46 16.14
C GLY A 339 36.10 -8.94 16.50
N MET A 340 36.04 -7.75 17.12
CA MET A 340 34.73 -7.13 17.43
C MET A 340 34.01 -6.50 16.23
N LYS A 341 34.61 -6.52 15.05
CA LYS A 341 34.01 -5.99 13.84
C LYS A 341 33.06 -7.03 13.23
N LEU A 342 31.93 -6.58 12.74
CA LEU A 342 30.93 -7.42 12.08
C LEU A 342 30.85 -7.07 10.60
N MET A 343 31.02 -8.04 9.73
CA MET A 343 30.84 -7.87 8.29
C MET A 343 29.98 -9.00 7.75
N ASN A 344 28.95 -8.65 7.04
CA ASN A 344 28.13 -9.59 6.30
C ASN A 344 27.70 -9.01 4.96
N TYR A 345 27.52 -9.90 4.00
CA TYR A 345 27.04 -9.57 2.67
C TYR A 345 26.26 -10.72 2.07
N GLY A 346 25.43 -10.41 1.11
CA GLY A 346 24.57 -11.41 0.51
C GLY A 346 23.56 -10.80 -0.44
N PHE A 347 22.48 -11.50 -0.68
CA PHE A 347 21.39 -11.04 -1.50
C PHE A 347 20.06 -11.65 -1.08
N ASN A 348 19.00 -10.92 -1.33
CA ASN A 348 17.64 -11.43 -1.36
C ASN A 348 17.25 -11.68 -2.82
N VAL A 349 16.53 -12.76 -3.08
CA VAL A 349 15.95 -13.06 -4.38
C VAL A 349 14.47 -13.30 -4.24
N ASP A 350 13.71 -12.86 -5.24
CA ASP A 350 12.25 -12.94 -5.25
C ASP A 350 11.77 -13.20 -6.67
N PHE A 351 10.93 -14.20 -6.84
CA PHE A 351 10.28 -14.51 -8.11
C PHE A 351 8.80 -14.75 -7.87
N LEU A 352 7.98 -13.96 -8.55
CA LEU A 352 6.53 -14.05 -8.51
C LEU A 352 5.99 -14.27 -9.91
N SER A 353 5.22 -15.34 -10.09
CA SER A 353 4.33 -15.54 -11.24
C SER A 353 2.89 -15.51 -10.75
N ASN A 354 2.11 -14.57 -11.28
CA ASN A 354 0.78 -14.30 -10.79
C ASN A 354 -0.21 -14.09 -11.93
N LYS A 355 -1.34 -14.80 -11.89
CA LYS A 355 -2.47 -14.60 -12.77
C LYS A 355 -3.68 -14.17 -11.94
N TYR A 356 -4.22 -12.99 -12.20
CA TYR A 356 -5.31 -12.44 -11.41
C TYR A 356 -6.29 -11.62 -12.25
N GLY A 357 -7.51 -11.55 -11.77
CA GLY A 357 -8.53 -10.67 -12.33
C GLY A 357 -8.45 -9.28 -11.70
N ASP A 358 -8.82 -8.29 -12.47
CA ASP A 358 -8.82 -6.88 -12.04
C ASP A 358 -10.26 -6.36 -12.02
N PHE A 359 -10.94 -6.56 -10.89
CA PHE A 359 -12.28 -6.04 -10.66
C PHE A 359 -12.20 -4.56 -10.30
N PHE A 360 -12.40 -3.70 -11.28
CA PHE A 360 -12.32 -2.26 -11.07
C PHE A 360 -13.64 -1.62 -10.65
N ILE A 361 -14.69 -1.81 -11.42
CA ILE A 361 -16.06 -1.36 -11.13
C ILE A 361 -17.07 -2.47 -11.44
N TRP A 362 -18.19 -2.49 -10.77
CA TRP A 362 -19.27 -3.43 -11.01
C TRP A 362 -20.01 -3.16 -12.32
N ARG A 363 -20.86 -4.11 -12.72
CA ARG A 363 -21.74 -3.96 -13.89
C ARG A 363 -22.95 -3.06 -13.57
N SER A 364 -23.59 -3.31 -12.44
CA SER A 364 -24.75 -2.55 -11.95
C SER A 364 -24.97 -2.84 -10.46
N PRO A 365 -25.83 -2.09 -9.77
CA PRO A 365 -26.18 -2.37 -8.38
C PRO A 365 -26.73 -3.78 -8.15
N GLY A 366 -27.62 -4.30 -9.02
CA GLY A 366 -28.18 -5.64 -8.93
C GLY A 366 -27.18 -6.75 -9.35
N GLU A 367 -26.06 -6.40 -9.95
CA GLU A 367 -25.02 -7.32 -10.38
C GLU A 367 -23.65 -6.91 -9.79
N ALA A 368 -23.65 -6.57 -8.50
CA ALA A 368 -22.46 -5.99 -7.87
C ALA A 368 -21.23 -6.94 -7.79
N TYR A 369 -21.41 -8.23 -7.98
CA TYR A 369 -20.33 -9.20 -8.09
C TYR A 369 -19.88 -9.46 -9.52
N ARG A 370 -20.45 -8.76 -10.47
CA ARG A 370 -20.09 -8.80 -11.90
C ARG A 370 -19.33 -7.55 -12.29
N PRO A 371 -18.17 -7.65 -12.98
CA PRO A 371 -17.44 -6.46 -13.43
C PRO A 371 -18.18 -5.77 -14.57
N SER A 372 -17.97 -4.48 -14.70
CA SER A 372 -18.37 -3.75 -15.90
C SER A 372 -17.71 -4.37 -17.14
N PRO A 373 -18.43 -4.53 -18.26
CA PRO A 373 -17.88 -5.09 -19.49
C PRO A 373 -16.68 -4.28 -20.02
N PHE A 374 -16.57 -3.00 -19.68
CA PHE A 374 -15.48 -2.12 -20.10
C PHE A 374 -14.20 -2.30 -19.28
N THR A 375 -14.31 -2.81 -18.06
CA THR A 375 -13.20 -2.99 -17.12
C THR A 375 -12.96 -4.45 -16.76
N ASN A 376 -13.54 -5.38 -17.52
CA ASN A 376 -13.39 -6.81 -17.33
C ASN A 376 -12.03 -7.27 -17.89
N MET A 377 -10.98 -7.15 -17.07
CA MET A 377 -9.60 -7.47 -17.45
C MET A 377 -8.99 -8.47 -16.49
N GLY A 378 -8.13 -9.33 -17.03
CA GLY A 378 -7.20 -10.14 -16.27
C GLY A 378 -5.76 -9.68 -16.50
N ARG A 379 -4.86 -10.09 -15.61
CA ARG A 379 -3.42 -9.82 -15.75
C ARG A 379 -2.63 -11.10 -15.46
N GLU A 380 -1.58 -11.31 -16.25
CA GLU A 380 -0.53 -12.28 -15.98
C GLU A 380 0.76 -11.50 -15.76
N SER A 381 1.28 -11.57 -14.54
CA SER A 381 2.44 -10.80 -14.11
C SER A 381 3.58 -11.74 -13.71
N ASN A 382 4.76 -11.53 -14.26
CA ASN A 382 5.96 -12.22 -13.87
C ASN A 382 6.99 -11.20 -13.40
N ASN A 383 7.37 -11.30 -12.13
CA ASN A 383 8.29 -10.38 -11.50
C ASN A 383 9.53 -11.13 -11.01
N PHE A 384 10.67 -10.53 -11.23
CA PHE A 384 11.95 -11.01 -10.69
C PHE A 384 12.67 -9.86 -10.01
N ARG A 385 13.21 -10.13 -8.84
CA ARG A 385 13.95 -9.15 -8.05
C ARG A 385 15.17 -9.81 -7.42
N ILE A 386 16.30 -9.12 -7.46
CA ILE A 386 17.48 -9.44 -6.68
C ILE A 386 17.97 -8.18 -5.97
N ASP A 387 18.13 -8.29 -4.65
CA ASP A 387 18.55 -7.19 -3.80
C ASP A 387 19.88 -7.57 -3.11
N PRO A 388 21.05 -7.28 -3.71
CA PRO A 388 22.34 -7.48 -3.05
C PRO A 388 22.54 -6.47 -1.91
N PHE A 389 23.23 -6.91 -0.87
CA PHE A 389 23.56 -6.04 0.25
C PHE A 389 24.97 -6.33 0.82
N PHE A 390 25.51 -5.28 1.45
CA PHE A 390 26.76 -5.34 2.21
C PHE A 390 26.60 -4.52 3.48
N ASN A 391 26.96 -5.10 4.62
CA ASN A 391 26.96 -4.43 5.92
C ASN A 391 28.32 -4.61 6.58
N PHE A 392 28.87 -3.50 7.11
CA PHE A 392 30.06 -3.49 7.90
C PHE A 392 29.83 -2.62 9.15
N THR A 393 30.05 -3.19 10.33
CA THR A 393 29.90 -2.50 11.60
C THR A 393 31.20 -2.60 12.38
N ASN A 394 31.69 -1.49 12.90
CA ASN A 394 32.79 -1.42 13.82
C ASN A 394 32.28 -0.85 15.16
N PRO A 395 32.00 -1.70 16.15
CA PRO A 395 31.49 -1.29 17.46
C PRO A 395 32.46 -0.39 18.22
N GLU A 396 33.77 -0.64 18.15
CA GLU A 396 34.79 0.17 18.80
C GLU A 396 34.77 1.63 18.35
N ARG A 397 34.54 1.84 17.07
CA ARG A 397 34.44 3.17 16.49
C ARG A 397 32.99 3.70 16.48
N GLY A 398 32.00 2.88 16.85
CA GLY A 398 30.59 3.20 16.75
C GLY A 398 30.15 3.51 15.31
N THR A 399 30.76 2.88 14.29
CA THR A 399 30.46 3.15 12.88
C THR A 399 29.82 1.94 12.19
N SER A 400 28.87 2.22 11.31
CA SER A 400 28.26 1.21 10.46
C SER A 400 28.10 1.72 9.03
N HIS A 401 28.42 0.88 8.06
CA HIS A 401 28.25 1.12 6.62
C HIS A 401 27.29 0.08 6.08
N LYS A 402 26.29 0.50 5.35
CA LYS A 402 25.33 -0.38 4.68
C LYS A 402 25.22 0.03 3.22
N VAL A 403 25.33 -0.93 2.32
CA VAL A 403 25.07 -0.76 0.90
C VAL A 403 23.96 -1.71 0.52
N LYS A 404 22.95 -1.23 -0.18
CA LYS A 404 21.88 -2.05 -0.76
C LYS A 404 21.74 -1.71 -2.24
N GLY A 405 21.58 -2.73 -3.05
CA GLY A 405 21.29 -2.59 -4.45
C GLY A 405 19.96 -3.28 -4.78
N ARG A 406 19.39 -2.98 -5.93
CA ARG A 406 18.27 -3.69 -6.52
C ARG A 406 18.41 -3.77 -8.01
N PHE A 407 18.06 -4.92 -8.54
CA PHE A 407 17.61 -5.11 -9.89
C PHE A 407 16.20 -5.73 -9.83
N TYR A 408 15.24 -5.05 -10.42
CA TYR A 408 13.86 -5.54 -10.55
C TYR A 408 13.45 -5.53 -12.01
N TYR A 409 12.77 -6.59 -12.40
CA TYR A 409 12.14 -6.75 -13.70
C TYR A 409 10.71 -7.23 -13.51
N SER A 410 9.76 -6.62 -14.22
CA SER A 410 8.42 -7.17 -14.36
C SER A 410 7.98 -7.20 -15.81
N ALA A 411 7.18 -8.23 -16.12
CA ALA A 411 6.48 -8.37 -17.38
C ALA A 411 5.00 -8.63 -17.08
N ASP A 412 4.14 -7.70 -17.46
CA ASP A 412 2.71 -7.72 -17.18
C ASP A 412 1.93 -7.83 -18.48
N ASN A 413 1.23 -8.95 -18.69
CA ASN A 413 0.35 -9.15 -19.83
C ASN A 413 -1.08 -8.85 -19.40
N VAL A 414 -1.74 -7.95 -20.11
CA VAL A 414 -3.17 -7.70 -19.91
C VAL A 414 -3.95 -8.73 -20.72
N VAL A 415 -4.65 -9.62 -20.02
CA VAL A 415 -5.54 -10.61 -20.62
C VAL A 415 -6.93 -10.02 -20.63
N ARG A 416 -7.47 -9.80 -21.81
CA ARG A 416 -8.85 -9.35 -21.99
C ARG A 416 -9.75 -10.55 -22.23
N PRO A 417 -10.98 -10.56 -21.68
CA PRO A 417 -11.94 -11.59 -22.05
C PRO A 417 -12.24 -11.51 -23.55
N THR A 418 -12.56 -12.65 -24.14
CA THR A 418 -12.91 -12.76 -25.55
C THR A 418 -14.26 -12.11 -25.89
N GLN A 419 -15.07 -11.81 -24.89
CA GLN A 419 -16.33 -11.08 -25.06
C GLN A 419 -16.08 -9.58 -24.90
N SER A 420 -16.18 -8.87 -25.97
CA SER A 420 -16.32 -7.42 -25.99
C SER A 420 -17.72 -7.03 -25.54
N ALA A 421 -17.85 -5.93 -24.81
CA ALA A 421 -19.17 -5.36 -24.55
C ALA A 421 -19.85 -5.03 -25.88
N SER A 422 -20.99 -5.63 -26.10
CA SER A 422 -21.86 -5.28 -27.25
C SER A 422 -22.61 -3.99 -26.94
N ILE A 423 -23.14 -3.35 -27.98
CA ILE A 423 -24.06 -2.21 -27.79
C ILE A 423 -25.26 -2.61 -26.92
N THR A 424 -25.69 -3.84 -27.02
CA THR A 424 -26.78 -4.41 -26.21
C THR A 424 -26.39 -4.52 -24.73
N ASP A 425 -25.12 -4.83 -24.41
CA ASP A 425 -24.63 -4.82 -23.03
C ASP A 425 -24.60 -3.40 -22.46
N ILE A 426 -24.22 -2.42 -23.27
CA ILE A 426 -24.19 -1.00 -22.89
C ILE A 426 -25.60 -0.52 -22.55
N LEU A 427 -26.53 -0.76 -23.45
CA LEU A 427 -27.93 -0.35 -23.29
C LEU A 427 -28.63 -1.10 -22.16
N GLY A 428 -28.32 -2.39 -21.97
CA GLY A 428 -28.78 -3.14 -20.80
C GLY A 428 -28.31 -2.56 -19.49
N ASN A 429 -27.04 -2.13 -19.41
CA ASN A 429 -26.50 -1.45 -18.24
C ASN A 429 -27.16 -0.09 -17.97
N MET A 430 -27.66 0.57 -19.01
CA MET A 430 -28.42 1.84 -18.88
C MET A 430 -29.86 1.63 -18.39
N GLY A 431 -30.29 0.39 -18.13
CA GLY A 431 -31.66 0.08 -17.75
C GLY A 431 -32.66 0.23 -18.90
N THR A 432 -32.20 0.18 -20.14
CA THR A 432 -33.01 0.29 -21.33
C THR A 432 -33.94 -0.95 -21.44
N ASP A 433 -35.16 -0.76 -21.85
CA ASP A 433 -36.14 -1.84 -22.04
C ASP A 433 -35.56 -2.95 -22.94
N ALA A 434 -35.82 -4.19 -22.57
CA ALA A 434 -35.32 -5.36 -23.29
C ALA A 434 -35.76 -5.37 -24.75
N GLN A 435 -36.95 -4.82 -25.05
CA GLN A 435 -37.44 -4.71 -26.43
C GLN A 435 -36.64 -3.70 -27.25
N VAL A 436 -36.25 -2.57 -26.63
CA VAL A 436 -35.39 -1.57 -27.25
C VAL A 436 -34.02 -2.15 -27.55
N ILE A 437 -33.46 -2.90 -26.60
CA ILE A 437 -32.20 -3.61 -26.79
C ILE A 437 -32.27 -4.61 -27.95
N GLN A 438 -33.38 -5.35 -28.03
CA GLN A 438 -33.59 -6.33 -29.08
C GLN A 438 -33.77 -5.66 -30.47
N ASN A 439 -34.45 -4.52 -30.53
CA ASN A 439 -34.60 -3.74 -31.75
C ASN A 439 -33.25 -3.26 -32.28
N ILE A 440 -32.39 -2.72 -31.38
CA ILE A 440 -31.04 -2.30 -31.76
C ILE A 440 -30.19 -3.49 -32.20
N ALA A 441 -30.29 -4.61 -31.51
CA ALA A 441 -29.59 -5.85 -31.92
C ALA A 441 -30.02 -6.34 -33.31
N ASN A 442 -31.28 -6.04 -33.71
CA ASN A 442 -31.82 -6.34 -35.04
C ASN A 442 -31.54 -5.23 -36.08
N GLY A 443 -30.82 -4.16 -35.74
CA GLY A 443 -30.43 -3.08 -36.64
C GLY A 443 -31.44 -1.91 -36.68
N ASP A 444 -32.39 -1.86 -35.78
CA ASP A 444 -33.33 -0.73 -35.61
C ASP A 444 -32.76 0.24 -34.58
N TYR A 445 -32.14 1.31 -35.03
CA TYR A 445 -31.49 2.31 -34.20
C TYR A 445 -32.38 3.51 -33.85
N THR A 446 -33.63 3.53 -34.23
CA THR A 446 -34.59 4.57 -33.85
C THR A 446 -34.76 4.68 -32.34
N ALA A 447 -34.46 3.59 -31.64
CA ALA A 447 -34.38 3.52 -30.18
C ALA A 447 -33.28 4.38 -29.55
N LEU A 448 -32.30 4.90 -30.32
CA LEU A 448 -31.30 5.86 -29.86
C LEU A 448 -31.79 7.31 -29.85
N GLN A 449 -33.02 7.55 -30.39
CA GLN A 449 -33.58 8.88 -30.49
C GLN A 449 -33.65 9.64 -29.13
N PRO A 450 -34.04 9.00 -28.00
CA PRO A 450 -34.02 9.66 -26.70
C PRO A 450 -32.60 10.11 -26.28
N LEU A 451 -31.58 9.28 -26.55
CA LEU A 451 -30.19 9.59 -26.29
C LEU A 451 -29.73 10.83 -27.05
N MET A 452 -30.03 10.86 -28.36
CA MET A 452 -29.68 11.99 -29.23
C MET A 452 -30.41 13.27 -28.80
N THR A 453 -31.66 13.18 -28.39
CA THR A 453 -32.43 14.30 -27.87
C THR A 453 -31.81 14.82 -26.56
N GLY A 454 -31.36 13.93 -25.66
CA GLY A 454 -30.63 14.29 -24.44
C GLY A 454 -29.32 15.03 -24.71
N VAL A 455 -28.53 14.57 -25.67
CA VAL A 455 -27.29 15.23 -26.11
C VAL A 455 -27.57 16.64 -26.63
N ILE A 456 -28.59 16.81 -27.48
CA ILE A 456 -28.96 18.12 -28.07
C ILE A 456 -29.38 19.09 -27.00
N LYS A 457 -30.24 18.65 -26.10
CA LYS A 457 -30.73 19.49 -24.99
C LYS A 457 -29.60 19.90 -24.05
N TRP A 458 -28.67 18.97 -23.77
CA TRP A 458 -27.51 19.22 -22.95
C TRP A 458 -26.57 20.27 -23.59
N LEU A 459 -26.40 20.25 -24.90
CA LEU A 459 -25.65 21.25 -25.64
C LEU A 459 -26.35 22.63 -25.71
N GLY A 460 -27.52 22.77 -25.05
CA GLY A 460 -28.26 24.03 -25.02
C GLY A 460 -28.97 24.40 -26.33
N SER A 461 -29.08 23.41 -27.24
CA SER A 461 -29.81 23.58 -28.51
C SER A 461 -31.23 23.03 -28.36
N ASN A 462 -32.19 23.66 -28.99
CA ASN A 462 -33.58 23.21 -29.02
C ASN A 462 -33.86 22.29 -30.23
N LYS A 463 -32.93 22.19 -31.15
CA LYS A 463 -33.05 21.36 -32.36
C LYS A 463 -31.68 20.72 -32.70
N LEU A 464 -31.73 19.48 -33.17
CA LEU A 464 -30.57 18.83 -33.73
C LEU A 464 -29.99 19.59 -34.94
N SER A 465 -30.83 20.19 -35.76
CA SER A 465 -30.43 21.03 -36.88
C SER A 465 -29.51 22.18 -36.45
N ASP A 466 -29.81 22.87 -35.32
CA ASP A 466 -29.02 24.02 -34.85
C ASP A 466 -27.59 23.56 -34.45
N LEU A 467 -27.46 22.35 -33.83
CA LEU A 467 -26.18 21.72 -33.53
C LEU A 467 -25.45 21.31 -34.79
N MET A 468 -26.18 20.62 -35.68
CA MET A 468 -25.63 20.10 -36.92
C MET A 468 -25.25 21.21 -37.89
N ASP A 469 -25.99 22.28 -37.97
CA ASP A 469 -25.65 23.49 -38.74
C ASP A 469 -24.39 24.17 -38.16
N GLY A 470 -24.24 24.14 -36.83
CA GLY A 470 -23.03 24.63 -36.17
C GLY A 470 -21.80 23.79 -36.45
N VAL A 471 -21.95 22.49 -36.61
CA VAL A 471 -20.86 21.50 -36.84
C VAL A 471 -20.55 21.31 -38.31
N PHE A 472 -21.59 21.27 -39.18
CA PHE A 472 -21.45 20.85 -40.59
C PHE A 472 -21.71 21.97 -41.59
N GLY A 473 -22.05 23.19 -41.15
CA GLY A 473 -22.27 24.33 -42.02
C GLY A 473 -23.44 24.11 -42.98
N SER A 474 -24.67 24.27 -42.51
CA SER A 474 -25.92 24.17 -43.29
C SER A 474 -26.26 22.76 -43.82
N LEU A 475 -26.41 21.79 -42.93
CA LEU A 475 -27.00 20.49 -43.30
C LEU A 475 -28.41 20.63 -43.88
N ASP A 476 -29.17 21.67 -43.53
CA ASP A 476 -30.41 22.03 -44.16
C ASP A 476 -30.28 22.28 -45.69
N ASN A 477 -29.11 22.65 -46.15
CA ASN A 477 -28.80 22.76 -47.57
C ASN A 477 -28.47 21.39 -48.21
N ILE A 478 -28.06 20.42 -47.44
CA ILE A 478 -27.73 19.05 -47.92
C ILE A 478 -28.96 18.14 -47.75
N PHE A 479 -29.71 18.31 -46.65
CA PHE A 479 -30.89 17.54 -46.31
C PHE A 479 -32.03 18.50 -45.89
N PRO A 480 -32.66 19.23 -46.83
CA PRO A 480 -33.77 20.11 -46.49
C PRO A 480 -34.93 19.29 -45.93
N ASN A 481 -35.35 19.62 -44.71
CA ASN A 481 -36.44 18.99 -43.97
C ASN A 481 -36.11 17.66 -43.27
N ALA A 482 -34.85 17.33 -43.01
CA ALA A 482 -34.49 16.14 -42.24
C ALA A 482 -35.03 16.20 -40.82
N THR A 483 -35.67 15.12 -40.39
CA THR A 483 -36.19 14.92 -39.03
C THR A 483 -35.13 14.31 -38.12
N THR A 484 -35.35 14.30 -36.80
CA THR A 484 -34.49 13.59 -35.86
C THR A 484 -34.38 12.10 -36.20
N ALA A 485 -35.44 11.51 -36.80
CA ALA A 485 -35.38 10.13 -37.26
C ALA A 485 -34.38 9.96 -38.43
N ASP A 486 -34.39 10.86 -39.39
CA ASP A 486 -33.48 10.83 -40.56
C ASP A 486 -32.01 10.93 -40.12
N TYR A 487 -31.72 11.70 -39.07
CA TYR A 487 -30.36 11.76 -38.47
C TYR A 487 -30.00 10.50 -37.70
N CYS A 488 -30.97 9.84 -37.05
CA CYS A 488 -30.77 8.52 -36.44
C CYS A 488 -30.51 7.46 -37.50
N ASP A 489 -31.18 7.52 -38.67
CA ASP A 489 -30.92 6.65 -39.80
C ASP A 489 -29.53 6.89 -40.40
N LEU A 490 -29.08 8.13 -40.49
CA LEU A 490 -27.74 8.47 -40.91
C LEU A 490 -26.66 7.92 -39.94
N ILE A 491 -26.91 8.04 -38.66
CA ILE A 491 -26.00 7.49 -37.62
C ILE A 491 -26.01 5.97 -37.68
N SER A 492 -27.18 5.38 -37.82
CA SER A 492 -27.42 3.95 -38.01
C SER A 492 -26.63 3.40 -39.18
N TRP A 493 -26.65 4.13 -40.27
CA TRP A 493 -25.94 3.79 -41.47
C TRP A 493 -24.41 3.95 -41.34
N VAL A 494 -23.91 5.01 -40.73
CA VAL A 494 -22.48 5.18 -40.38
C VAL A 494 -21.97 4.04 -39.50
N MET A 495 -22.83 3.52 -38.63
CA MET A 495 -22.48 2.44 -37.71
C MET A 495 -22.53 1.05 -38.32
N SER A 496 -23.29 0.81 -39.36
CA SER A 496 -23.42 -0.49 -40.00
C SER A 496 -22.19 -0.94 -40.83
N ASN A 497 -21.11 -0.18 -40.87
CA ASN A 497 -19.84 -0.46 -41.53
C ASN A 497 -19.82 -0.47 -43.07
N SER A 498 -20.83 0.00 -43.70
CA SER A 498 -20.82 0.05 -45.15
C SER A 498 -21.20 1.45 -45.64
N LEU A 499 -20.26 2.38 -45.49
CA LEU A 499 -20.34 3.61 -46.29
C LEU A 499 -20.31 3.19 -47.72
N PRO A 500 -21.39 3.34 -48.52
CA PRO A 500 -21.26 3.26 -49.96
C PRO A 500 -20.17 4.22 -50.42
N SER A 501 -19.34 3.75 -51.36
CA SER A 501 -18.20 4.50 -51.88
C SER A 501 -18.54 5.91 -52.38
N ASP A 502 -19.76 6.15 -52.72
CA ASP A 502 -20.28 7.43 -53.23
C ASP A 502 -20.62 8.47 -52.15
N MET A 503 -20.88 8.06 -50.89
CA MET A 503 -21.12 9.01 -49.80
C MET A 503 -19.84 9.34 -49.02
N GLY A 504 -18.80 8.52 -49.08
CA GLY A 504 -17.50 8.83 -48.51
C GLY A 504 -16.97 10.16 -49.03
N GLY A 505 -17.11 10.40 -50.35
CA GLY A 505 -16.72 11.68 -51.00
C GLY A 505 -17.59 12.88 -50.63
N LEU A 506 -18.87 12.68 -50.25
CA LEU A 506 -19.80 13.75 -49.86
C LEU A 506 -19.55 14.23 -48.42
N LEU A 507 -19.05 13.36 -47.57
CA LEU A 507 -18.77 13.62 -46.16
C LEU A 507 -17.30 13.91 -45.89
N GLU A 508 -16.42 13.64 -46.87
CA GLU A 508 -14.97 13.84 -46.75
C GLU A 508 -14.66 15.31 -46.52
N GLY A 509 -14.03 15.65 -45.43
CA GLY A 509 -13.70 17.00 -45.02
C GLY A 509 -14.84 17.84 -44.41
N LYS A 510 -16.07 17.28 -44.28
CA LYS A 510 -17.21 17.97 -43.65
C LYS A 510 -17.50 17.47 -42.21
N LEU A 511 -17.10 16.23 -41.90
CA LEU A 511 -17.18 15.71 -40.55
C LEU A 511 -15.83 15.95 -39.84
N PRO A 512 -15.84 16.36 -38.55
CA PRO A 512 -14.62 16.34 -37.79
C PRO A 512 -14.01 14.94 -37.85
N SER A 513 -12.73 14.86 -38.20
CA SER A 513 -12.00 13.60 -38.37
C SER A 513 -12.11 12.66 -37.15
N ASP A 514 -12.44 13.23 -36.01
CA ASP A 514 -12.47 12.53 -34.73
C ASP A 514 -13.90 12.13 -34.28
N LEU A 515 -14.95 12.65 -34.96
CA LEU A 515 -16.33 12.38 -34.58
C LEU A 515 -16.73 10.93 -34.90
N VAL A 516 -16.33 10.44 -36.07
CA VAL A 516 -16.64 9.07 -36.50
C VAL A 516 -15.89 8.03 -35.64
N PRO A 517 -14.57 8.18 -35.34
CA PRO A 517 -13.89 7.34 -34.39
C PRO A 517 -14.49 7.40 -32.97
N TRP A 518 -14.90 8.59 -32.51
CA TRP A 518 -15.52 8.75 -31.19
C TRP A 518 -16.87 8.04 -31.09
N LEU A 519 -17.79 8.27 -32.04
CA LEU A 519 -19.07 7.55 -32.10
C LEU A 519 -18.86 6.03 -32.20
N SER A 520 -17.94 5.59 -33.04
CA SER A 520 -17.57 4.20 -33.18
C SER A 520 -16.99 3.63 -31.88
N GLY A 521 -16.24 4.40 -31.13
CA GLY A 521 -15.68 4.03 -29.82
C GLY A 521 -16.76 3.88 -28.73
N VAL A 522 -17.69 4.83 -28.68
CA VAL A 522 -18.82 4.79 -27.72
C VAL A 522 -19.76 3.65 -28.04
N LEU A 523 -20.06 3.41 -29.30
CA LEU A 523 -21.08 2.48 -29.75
C LEU A 523 -20.52 1.07 -30.10
N ASN A 524 -19.21 0.96 -30.33
CA ASN A 524 -18.54 -0.32 -30.52
C ASN A 524 -17.18 -0.35 -29.78
N PRO A 525 -17.21 -0.45 -28.46
CA PRO A 525 -15.99 -0.44 -27.63
C PRO A 525 -15.01 -1.58 -27.96
N ALA A 526 -15.50 -2.66 -28.61
CA ALA A 526 -14.64 -3.75 -29.06
C ALA A 526 -13.63 -3.35 -30.14
N ARG A 527 -13.97 -2.37 -30.97
CA ARG A 527 -13.10 -1.91 -32.09
C ARG A 527 -11.89 -1.11 -31.63
N ASN A 528 -12.01 -0.41 -30.49
CA ASN A 528 -10.98 0.45 -29.92
C ASN A 528 -10.11 -0.23 -28.85
N GLN A 529 -10.31 -1.53 -28.64
CA GLN A 529 -9.43 -2.25 -27.72
C GLN A 529 -8.04 -2.40 -28.35
N SER A 530 -7.07 -1.71 -27.77
CA SER A 530 -5.66 -1.94 -28.12
C SER A 530 -5.32 -3.43 -28.02
N PRO A 531 -4.55 -3.99 -28.92
CA PRO A 531 -4.16 -5.40 -28.85
C PRO A 531 -3.52 -5.70 -27.48
N PRO A 532 -3.61 -6.94 -26.98
CA PRO A 532 -2.92 -7.31 -25.75
C PRO A 532 -1.45 -6.99 -25.90
N ARG A 533 -0.93 -6.23 -24.97
CA ARG A 533 0.49 -5.80 -24.96
C ARG A 533 1.11 -6.21 -23.63
N THR A 534 2.40 -6.49 -23.70
CA THR A 534 3.21 -6.78 -22.53
C THR A 534 3.83 -5.49 -22.01
N ASP A 535 3.47 -5.07 -20.82
CA ASP A 535 4.17 -4.01 -20.11
C ASP A 535 5.45 -4.58 -19.50
N LYS A 536 6.56 -3.86 -19.63
CA LYS A 536 7.87 -4.26 -19.10
C LYS A 536 8.44 -3.13 -18.25
N ASN A 537 8.85 -3.46 -17.05
CA ASN A 537 9.43 -2.51 -16.12
C ASN A 537 10.79 -3.01 -15.65
N TYR A 538 11.72 -2.08 -15.57
CA TYR A 538 13.05 -2.27 -15.01
C TYR A 538 13.28 -1.21 -13.95
N ASP A 539 13.75 -1.63 -12.76
CA ASP A 539 14.14 -0.72 -11.68
C ASP A 539 15.54 -1.10 -11.20
N TYR A 540 16.41 -0.11 -11.18
CA TYR A 540 17.78 -0.18 -10.66
C TYR A 540 17.89 0.78 -9.51
N TYR A 541 18.17 0.27 -8.31
CA TYR A 541 18.29 1.06 -7.12
C TYR A 541 19.61 0.81 -6.40
N LEU A 542 20.20 1.88 -5.85
CA LEU A 542 21.38 1.83 -5.01
C LEU A 542 21.18 2.76 -3.81
N ASP A 543 21.45 2.24 -2.62
CA ASP A 543 21.39 2.98 -1.35
C ASP A 543 22.67 2.74 -0.55
N TYR A 544 23.41 3.79 -0.26
CA TYR A 544 24.52 3.77 0.66
C TYR A 544 24.13 4.52 1.93
N GLN A 545 24.28 3.89 3.08
CA GLN A 545 24.02 4.47 4.40
C GLN A 545 25.25 4.35 5.28
N PHE A 546 25.59 5.44 5.93
CA PHE A 546 26.60 5.54 6.98
C PHE A 546 25.94 5.94 8.29
N ASN A 547 26.27 5.23 9.37
CA ASN A 547 25.87 5.57 10.74
C ASN A 547 27.12 5.75 11.60
N LYS A 548 27.10 6.77 12.46
CA LYS A 548 28.07 6.98 13.51
C LYS A 548 27.33 7.22 14.82
N LYS A 549 27.68 6.43 15.82
CA LYS A 549 27.20 6.57 17.20
C LYS A 549 28.39 6.99 18.07
N TRP A 550 28.16 7.93 18.96
CA TRP A 550 29.14 8.39 19.95
C TRP A 550 28.74 7.96 21.35
N ASP A 551 29.68 7.86 22.24
CA ASP A 551 29.49 7.43 23.64
C ASP A 551 28.53 8.35 24.42
N GLY A 552 28.43 9.63 24.03
CA GLY A 552 27.48 10.60 24.59
C GLY A 552 26.05 10.46 24.12
N GLY A 553 25.69 9.33 23.46
CA GLY A 553 24.34 9.05 23.00
C GLY A 553 23.92 9.78 21.71
N ALA A 554 24.82 10.55 21.10
CA ALA A 554 24.63 11.16 19.79
C ALA A 554 24.76 10.11 18.69
N GLN A 555 23.94 10.24 17.65
CA GLN A 555 24.03 9.40 16.47
C GLN A 555 23.76 10.22 15.21
N ILE A 556 24.50 9.97 14.16
CA ILE A 556 24.24 10.50 12.83
C ILE A 556 23.96 9.35 11.86
N THR A 557 22.94 9.50 11.05
CA THR A 557 22.62 8.65 9.91
C THR A 557 22.68 9.51 8.65
N THR A 558 23.53 9.16 7.70
CA THR A 558 23.61 9.86 6.41
C THR A 558 23.64 8.87 5.27
N GLY A 559 23.20 9.26 4.10
CA GLY A 559 23.25 8.36 2.95
C GLY A 559 22.97 9.04 1.62
N LEU A 560 23.19 8.24 0.58
CA LEU A 560 22.97 8.59 -0.82
C LEU A 560 22.10 7.51 -1.46
N THR A 561 21.10 7.93 -2.22
CA THR A 561 20.25 7.00 -2.99
C THR A 561 20.24 7.38 -4.45
N TYR A 562 20.23 6.38 -5.30
CA TYR A 562 20.01 6.52 -6.74
C TYR A 562 19.00 5.46 -7.19
N GLU A 563 18.03 5.87 -7.99
CA GLU A 563 17.04 4.99 -8.60
C GLU A 563 16.88 5.36 -10.08
N HIS A 564 16.91 4.37 -10.95
CA HIS A 564 16.65 4.50 -12.36
C HIS A 564 15.56 3.51 -12.77
N ILE A 565 14.44 4.05 -13.26
CA ILE A 565 13.31 3.26 -13.74
C ILE A 565 13.22 3.41 -15.26
N ARG A 566 12.98 2.28 -15.93
CA ARG A 566 12.63 2.25 -17.35
C ARG A 566 11.38 1.41 -17.54
N THR A 567 10.37 2.01 -18.15
CA THR A 567 9.06 1.40 -18.36
C THR A 567 8.69 1.45 -19.83
N PHE A 568 8.21 0.32 -20.33
CA PHE A 568 7.48 0.22 -21.58
C PHE A 568 6.07 -0.26 -21.26
N SER A 569 5.06 0.50 -21.63
CA SER A 569 3.67 0.12 -21.41
C SER A 569 2.83 0.42 -22.64
N GLY A 570 1.92 -0.51 -22.96
CA GLY A 570 0.94 -0.30 -24.01
C GLY A 570 -0.08 0.80 -23.71
N GLU A 571 -0.22 1.16 -22.43
CA GLU A 571 -1.12 2.22 -21.98
C GLU A 571 -0.49 3.62 -21.99
N THR A 572 0.84 3.70 -22.14
CA THR A 572 1.58 4.98 -22.25
C THR A 572 2.17 5.19 -23.64
N GLU A 573 2.07 4.20 -24.54
CA GLU A 573 2.45 4.18 -25.95
C GLU A 573 3.97 4.31 -26.23
N GLU A 574 4.76 4.77 -25.27
CA GLU A 574 6.21 5.01 -25.42
C GLU A 574 7.02 4.38 -24.30
N VAL A 575 8.34 4.38 -24.48
CA VAL A 575 9.29 4.03 -23.41
C VAL A 575 9.56 5.26 -22.57
N HIS A 576 9.25 5.17 -21.29
CA HIS A 576 9.50 6.23 -20.32
C HIS A 576 10.62 5.84 -19.35
N GLN A 577 11.35 6.85 -18.89
CA GLN A 577 12.46 6.68 -17.94
C GLN A 577 12.34 7.72 -16.83
N SER A 578 12.72 7.34 -15.63
CA SER A 578 12.86 8.30 -14.52
C SER A 578 14.16 8.07 -13.77
N ASP A 579 14.76 9.16 -13.32
CA ASP A 579 15.93 9.19 -12.47
C ASP A 579 15.62 9.90 -11.17
N ASN A 580 16.04 9.31 -10.06
CA ASN A 580 15.93 9.89 -8.73
C ASN A 580 17.28 9.81 -8.02
N VAL A 581 17.82 10.95 -7.60
CA VAL A 581 19.06 11.04 -6.83
C VAL A 581 18.77 11.81 -5.56
N ALA A 582 19.18 11.27 -4.42
CA ALA A 582 19.02 12.00 -3.18
C ALA A 582 20.16 11.79 -2.19
N ALA A 583 20.39 12.82 -1.37
CA ALA A 583 21.23 12.78 -0.19
C ALA A 583 20.39 13.09 1.04
N TYR A 584 20.64 12.38 2.12
CA TYR A 584 19.93 12.60 3.39
C TYR A 584 20.87 12.53 4.57
N MET A 585 20.47 13.22 5.63
CA MET A 585 21.15 13.21 6.92
C MET A 585 20.11 13.32 8.04
N GLN A 586 20.29 12.55 9.09
CA GLN A 586 19.53 12.64 10.32
C GLN A 586 20.49 12.61 11.50
N TYR A 587 20.24 13.46 12.45
CA TYR A 587 20.93 13.54 13.74
C TYR A 587 19.95 13.16 14.84
N ASP A 588 20.34 12.23 15.69
CA ASP A 588 19.59 11.76 16.85
C ASP A 588 20.45 11.93 18.10
N GLN A 589 19.88 12.46 19.18
CA GLN A 589 20.56 12.67 20.45
C GLN A 589 19.63 12.36 21.61
N ARG A 590 20.14 11.66 22.59
CA ARG A 590 19.49 11.48 23.88
C ARG A 590 20.16 12.36 24.92
N PHE A 591 19.38 13.24 25.55
CA PHE A 591 19.82 14.14 26.60
C PHE A 591 19.27 13.66 27.95
N TRP A 592 20.12 13.73 28.98
CA TRP A 592 19.76 13.41 30.38
C TRP A 592 19.05 12.04 30.54
N ASP A 593 19.32 11.11 29.66
CA ASP A 593 18.68 9.80 29.58
C ASP A 593 17.14 9.81 29.47
N ARG A 594 16.54 10.97 29.24
CA ARG A 594 15.08 11.16 29.22
C ARG A 594 14.54 11.88 27.98
N LEU A 595 15.33 12.70 27.30
CA LEU A 595 14.89 13.46 26.14
C LEU A 595 15.58 12.98 24.88
N SER A 596 14.85 12.29 24.00
CA SER A 596 15.31 11.95 22.66
C SER A 596 14.91 13.05 21.69
N VAL A 597 15.87 13.55 20.92
CA VAL A 597 15.70 14.57 19.87
C VAL A 597 16.17 14.00 18.56
N SER A 598 15.38 14.18 17.51
CA SER A 598 15.71 13.78 16.15
C SER A 598 15.53 14.96 15.20
N ALA A 599 16.48 15.21 14.32
CA ALA A 599 16.36 16.21 13.25
C ALA A 599 16.99 15.69 11.98
N GLY A 600 16.33 15.88 10.85
CA GLY A 600 16.81 15.36 9.57
C GLY A 600 16.47 16.26 8.39
N VAL A 601 17.28 16.11 7.35
CA VAL A 601 17.14 16.81 6.07
C VAL A 601 17.42 15.83 4.92
N ARG A 602 16.69 15.98 3.82
CA ARG A 602 16.94 15.31 2.54
C ARG A 602 16.91 16.34 1.43
N ALA A 603 17.82 16.22 0.49
CA ALA A 603 17.80 16.91 -0.77
C ALA A 603 17.60 15.90 -1.90
N GLU A 604 16.63 16.11 -2.75
CA GLU A 604 16.26 15.17 -3.82
C GLU A 604 16.15 15.86 -5.17
N TYR A 605 16.70 15.19 -6.19
CA TYR A 605 16.54 15.48 -7.59
C TYR A 605 15.73 14.36 -8.25
N TYR A 606 14.68 14.74 -9.00
CA TYR A 606 13.83 13.79 -9.71
C TYR A 606 13.56 14.28 -11.14
N ARG A 607 13.61 13.37 -12.09
CA ARG A 607 13.36 13.64 -13.50
C ARG A 607 12.56 12.49 -14.12
N ILE A 608 11.61 12.81 -15.00
CA ILE A 608 10.98 11.87 -15.94
C ILE A 608 11.32 12.31 -17.35
N ASP A 609 11.86 11.40 -18.16
CA ASP A 609 12.29 11.60 -19.55
C ASP A 609 13.19 12.85 -19.71
N LYS A 610 12.96 13.61 -20.81
CA LYS A 610 13.65 14.88 -21.07
C LYS A 610 13.01 16.07 -20.34
N HIS A 611 11.84 15.88 -19.73
CA HIS A 611 11.15 16.93 -19.04
C HIS A 611 11.82 17.19 -17.71
N TYR A 612 12.61 18.23 -17.67
CA TYR A 612 13.24 18.71 -16.47
C TYR A 612 12.20 19.36 -15.59
N ARG A 613 12.15 18.92 -14.35
CA ARG A 613 11.30 19.58 -13.38
C ARG A 613 12.00 20.79 -12.80
N GLU A 614 11.45 21.98 -12.99
CA GLU A 614 11.87 23.15 -12.21
C GLU A 614 11.51 22.92 -10.75
N ALA A 615 12.50 22.92 -9.86
CA ALA A 615 12.25 22.98 -8.44
C ALA A 615 11.79 24.38 -8.07
N ASP A 616 10.75 24.49 -7.24
CA ASP A 616 10.30 25.78 -6.68
C ASP A 616 11.29 26.37 -5.67
N THR A 617 12.39 25.67 -5.40
CA THR A 617 13.35 26.07 -4.40
C THR A 617 14.30 27.12 -4.97
N LYS A 618 14.32 28.29 -4.35
CA LYS A 618 15.28 29.34 -4.67
C LYS A 618 16.34 29.42 -3.57
N VAL A 619 17.60 29.34 -3.95
CA VAL A 619 18.74 29.56 -3.07
C VAL A 619 19.55 30.71 -3.61
N PHE A 620 19.74 31.75 -2.82
CA PHE A 620 20.40 33.01 -3.22
C PHE A 620 19.88 33.59 -4.55
N GLY A 621 18.55 33.51 -4.76
CA GLY A 621 17.90 34.03 -5.96
C GLY A 621 17.89 33.09 -7.17
N SER A 622 18.68 32.03 -7.18
CA SER A 622 18.75 31.04 -8.25
C SER A 622 17.80 29.87 -7.98
N LYS A 623 17.05 29.43 -9.01
CA LYS A 623 16.27 28.19 -8.93
C LYS A 623 17.20 27.00 -8.92
N ILE A 624 17.09 26.14 -7.90
CA ILE A 624 17.87 24.90 -7.82
C ILE A 624 16.99 23.69 -8.09
N PRO A 625 17.50 22.64 -8.78
CA PRO A 625 16.73 21.45 -9.13
C PRO A 625 16.53 20.48 -7.95
N PHE A 626 16.98 20.82 -6.76
CA PHE A 626 16.86 19.98 -5.58
C PHE A 626 15.71 20.41 -4.70
N ARG A 627 14.96 19.42 -4.19
CA ARG A 627 13.92 19.66 -3.19
C ARG A 627 14.44 19.30 -1.82
N PRO A 628 14.63 20.28 -0.92
CA PRO A 628 14.86 19.99 0.48
C PRO A 628 13.57 19.63 1.19
N VAL A 629 13.61 18.64 2.08
CA VAL A 629 12.57 18.31 3.04
C VAL A 629 13.18 18.10 4.41
N PHE A 630 12.44 18.46 5.45
CA PHE A 630 12.91 18.49 6.83
C PHE A 630 12.01 17.65 7.73
N ARG A 631 12.59 17.10 8.79
CA ARG A 631 11.83 16.50 9.90
C ARG A 631 12.49 16.88 11.22
N ALA A 632 11.67 16.93 12.26
CA ALA A 632 12.13 17.07 13.64
C ALA A 632 11.21 16.24 14.54
N GLY A 633 11.74 15.69 15.60
CA GLY A 633 10.98 14.92 16.57
C GLY A 633 11.59 15.02 17.95
N LEU A 634 10.72 14.99 18.94
CA LEU A 634 11.06 15.01 20.36
C LEU A 634 10.30 13.87 21.04
N ASN A 635 10.95 13.18 21.96
CA ASN A 635 10.32 12.22 22.85
C ASN A 635 10.90 12.40 24.26
N TYR A 636 10.06 12.83 25.19
CA TYR A 636 10.44 13.08 26.57
C TYR A 636 9.84 12.04 27.50
N GLN A 637 10.70 11.32 28.21
CA GLN A 637 10.30 10.36 29.23
C GLN A 637 9.96 11.11 30.54
N LEU A 638 8.67 11.30 30.79
CA LEU A 638 8.14 11.95 32.00
C LEU A 638 8.35 11.10 33.25
N ALA A 639 8.15 9.79 33.12
CA ALA A 639 8.34 8.75 34.13
C ALA A 639 8.74 7.45 33.44
N ASP A 640 9.07 6.38 34.18
CA ASP A 640 9.63 5.13 33.63
C ASP A 640 8.83 4.55 32.46
N TYR A 641 7.53 4.72 32.42
CA TYR A 641 6.65 4.21 31.37
C TYR A 641 5.73 5.28 30.81
N SER A 642 6.09 6.58 30.95
CA SER A 642 5.30 7.72 30.49
C SER A 642 6.11 8.56 29.52
N PHE A 643 5.66 8.72 28.29
CA PHE A 643 6.38 9.40 27.24
C PHE A 643 5.48 10.45 26.57
N LEU A 644 6.03 11.67 26.47
CA LEU A 644 5.42 12.76 25.70
C LEU A 644 6.25 12.96 24.43
N ARG A 645 5.61 12.89 23.27
CA ARG A 645 6.31 13.09 21.98
C ARG A 645 5.66 14.19 21.16
N ALA A 646 6.51 14.87 20.42
CA ALA A 646 6.09 15.82 19.40
C ALA A 646 6.91 15.60 18.13
N SER A 647 6.27 15.62 16.98
CA SER A 647 6.96 15.47 15.70
C SER A 647 6.43 16.40 14.62
N PHE A 648 7.32 16.80 13.73
CA PHE A 648 7.03 17.52 12.51
C PHE A 648 7.81 16.90 11.37
N GLY A 649 7.17 16.63 10.26
CA GLY A 649 7.82 16.10 9.07
C GLY A 649 7.21 16.62 7.79
N GLN A 650 8.04 17.02 6.86
CA GLN A 650 7.66 17.30 5.49
C GLN A 650 7.71 16.01 4.67
N GLY A 651 6.79 15.91 3.72
CA GLY A 651 6.72 14.80 2.80
C GLY A 651 6.38 15.28 1.39
N TYR A 652 6.68 14.44 0.44
CA TYR A 652 6.33 14.64 -0.96
C TYR A 652 6.11 13.31 -1.66
N ARG A 653 5.42 13.38 -2.80
CA ARG A 653 5.22 12.26 -3.71
C ARG A 653 5.42 12.72 -5.14
N ASN A 654 6.36 12.14 -5.83
CA ASN A 654 6.53 12.37 -7.25
C ASN A 654 5.40 11.69 -8.02
N PRO A 655 4.87 12.28 -9.11
CA PRO A 655 3.90 11.60 -9.95
C PRO A 655 4.55 10.36 -10.58
N SER A 656 3.77 9.30 -10.69
CA SER A 656 4.17 8.09 -11.42
C SER A 656 4.16 8.34 -12.93
N ILE A 657 4.80 7.46 -13.70
CA ILE A 657 4.75 7.48 -15.16
C ILE A 657 3.29 7.40 -15.63
N THR A 658 2.51 6.49 -15.05
CA THR A 658 1.08 6.35 -15.35
C THR A 658 0.28 7.64 -15.12
N GLU A 659 0.50 8.37 -14.02
CA GLU A 659 -0.23 9.62 -13.76
C GLU A 659 0.02 10.71 -14.82
N LYS A 660 1.17 10.69 -15.46
CA LYS A 660 1.51 11.67 -16.51
C LYS A 660 1.11 11.24 -17.91
N TYR A 661 1.24 9.93 -18.23
CA TYR A 661 1.23 9.46 -19.60
C TYR A 661 0.10 8.46 -19.92
N LEU A 662 -0.73 8.06 -18.92
CA LEU A 662 -1.81 7.09 -19.15
C LEU A 662 -2.76 7.58 -20.25
N ARG A 663 -2.88 6.78 -21.29
CA ARG A 663 -3.86 6.92 -22.36
C ARG A 663 -4.64 5.62 -22.50
N LYS A 664 -5.93 5.68 -22.23
CA LYS A 664 -6.78 4.49 -22.25
C LYS A 664 -8.20 4.87 -22.66
N ASP A 665 -8.84 4.01 -23.41
CA ASP A 665 -10.27 4.09 -23.69
C ASP A 665 -11.01 3.05 -22.83
N ILE A 666 -12.09 3.48 -22.21
CA ILE A 666 -12.97 2.64 -21.37
C ILE A 666 -14.39 2.79 -21.92
N GLY A 667 -14.70 2.07 -23.00
CA GLY A 667 -16.03 2.08 -23.59
C GLY A 667 -16.47 3.44 -24.13
N GLY A 668 -15.53 4.19 -24.75
CA GLY A 668 -15.77 5.52 -25.28
C GLY A 668 -15.58 6.66 -24.27
N VAL A 669 -15.25 6.31 -23.02
CA VAL A 669 -14.79 7.27 -22.01
C VAL A 669 -13.27 7.19 -21.90
N GLY A 670 -12.58 8.23 -22.31
CA GLY A 670 -11.13 8.26 -22.39
C GLY A 670 -10.47 8.51 -21.03
N VAL A 671 -9.27 7.93 -20.80
CA VAL A 671 -8.33 8.45 -19.83
C VAL A 671 -7.24 9.19 -20.60
N TYR A 672 -7.06 10.46 -20.30
CA TYR A 672 -6.19 11.35 -21.05
C TYR A 672 -4.91 11.65 -20.29
N PRO A 673 -3.73 11.65 -20.94
CA PRO A 673 -2.46 12.00 -20.30
C PRO A 673 -2.43 13.46 -19.87
N ASN A 674 -1.77 13.75 -18.75
CA ASN A 674 -1.48 15.12 -18.31
C ASN A 674 0.02 15.28 -18.00
N TYR A 675 0.74 15.78 -18.96
CA TYR A 675 2.20 15.99 -18.84
C TYR A 675 2.56 17.04 -17.77
N ASN A 676 1.61 17.86 -17.35
CA ASN A 676 1.80 18.97 -16.39
C ASN A 676 1.60 18.57 -14.93
N VAL A 677 1.27 17.31 -14.63
CA VAL A 677 1.10 16.85 -13.24
C VAL A 677 2.38 17.11 -12.44
N GLN A 678 2.21 17.87 -11.33
CA GLN A 678 3.27 18.25 -10.41
C GLN A 678 3.30 17.29 -9.21
N PRO A 679 4.43 17.15 -8.53
CA PRO A 679 4.49 16.37 -7.31
C PRO A 679 3.65 16.97 -6.19
N GLU A 680 3.00 16.09 -5.44
CA GLU A 680 2.35 16.41 -4.20
C GLU A 680 3.36 16.80 -3.13
N LYS A 681 3.02 17.75 -2.28
CA LYS A 681 3.82 18.23 -1.15
C LYS A 681 2.94 18.25 0.08
N GLY A 682 3.52 18.02 1.23
CA GLY A 682 2.77 18.11 2.47
C GLY A 682 3.67 18.15 3.68
N PHE A 683 3.06 18.36 4.82
CA PHE A 683 3.68 18.17 6.12
C PHE A 683 2.70 17.52 7.09
N ASN A 684 3.25 16.85 8.07
CA ASN A 684 2.53 16.29 9.19
C ASN A 684 3.12 16.87 10.49
N ALA A 685 2.23 17.22 11.42
CA ALA A 685 2.59 17.58 12.79
C ALA A 685 1.80 16.70 13.76
N GLU A 686 2.44 16.22 14.80
CA GLU A 686 1.84 15.32 15.79
C GLU A 686 2.27 15.71 17.20
N LEU A 687 1.33 15.58 18.15
CA LEU A 687 1.57 15.57 19.58
C LEU A 687 0.98 14.28 20.14
N GLY A 688 1.76 13.49 20.87
CA GLY A 688 1.35 12.20 21.39
C GLY A 688 1.78 11.97 22.84
N PHE A 689 1.00 11.19 23.55
CA PHE A 689 1.30 10.73 24.89
C PHE A 689 1.13 9.21 24.98
N LYS A 690 2.17 8.52 25.43
CA LYS A 690 2.18 7.07 25.62
C LYS A 690 2.39 6.75 27.09
N GLN A 691 1.52 5.90 27.64
CA GLN A 691 1.56 5.48 29.01
C GLN A 691 1.53 3.96 29.13
N GLY A 692 2.59 3.38 29.67
CA GLY A 692 2.59 2.00 30.15
C GLY A 692 1.79 1.89 31.46
N TYR A 693 1.07 0.78 31.63
CA TYR A 693 0.31 0.51 32.84
C TYR A 693 0.46 -0.94 33.28
N LYS A 694 0.46 -1.11 34.59
CA LYS A 694 0.44 -2.43 35.25
C LYS A 694 -0.43 -2.35 36.51
N ALA A 695 -1.52 -3.14 36.55
CA ALA A 695 -2.45 -3.23 37.67
C ALA A 695 -2.74 -4.71 37.92
N GLY A 696 -2.07 -5.29 38.90
CA GLY A 696 -2.15 -6.73 39.17
C GLY A 696 -1.73 -7.54 37.94
N ASN A 697 -2.67 -8.32 37.42
CA ASN A 697 -2.48 -9.21 36.26
C ASN A 697 -2.69 -8.51 34.92
N LEU A 698 -3.12 -7.26 34.92
CA LEU A 698 -3.28 -6.44 33.71
C LEU A 698 -2.02 -5.65 33.45
N GLN A 699 -1.47 -5.75 32.23
CA GLN A 699 -0.33 -4.94 31.79
C GLN A 699 -0.48 -4.56 30.32
N GLY A 700 0.03 -3.40 29.97
CA GLY A 700 -0.05 -2.92 28.60
C GLY A 700 0.40 -1.47 28.48
N PHE A 701 0.11 -0.85 27.35
CA PHE A 701 0.25 0.58 27.19
C PHE A 701 -0.92 1.20 26.41
N ALA A 702 -1.19 2.46 26.71
CA ALA A 702 -2.12 3.31 25.99
C ALA A 702 -1.34 4.39 25.25
N ASP A 703 -1.77 4.74 24.06
CA ASP A 703 -1.19 5.77 23.21
C ASP A 703 -2.31 6.70 22.73
N VAL A 704 -2.15 7.99 22.95
CA VAL A 704 -3.05 9.05 22.47
C VAL A 704 -2.26 10.01 21.62
N ALA A 705 -2.67 10.24 20.39
CA ALA A 705 -2.00 11.16 19.47
C ALA A 705 -3.00 12.09 18.79
N ALA A 706 -2.73 13.40 18.81
CA ALA A 706 -3.39 14.38 17.97
C ALA A 706 -2.49 14.69 16.79
N PHE A 707 -3.06 14.74 15.58
CA PHE A 707 -2.30 14.95 14.36
C PHE A 707 -2.95 15.98 13.44
N TYR A 708 -2.10 16.64 12.66
CA TYR A 708 -2.49 17.56 11.60
C TYR A 708 -1.62 17.30 10.37
N THR A 709 -2.25 17.07 9.23
CA THR A 709 -1.59 16.89 7.94
C THR A 709 -2.15 17.88 6.93
N GLN A 710 -1.28 18.54 6.19
CA GLN A 710 -1.67 19.43 5.09
C GLN A 710 -0.97 18.99 3.81
N TYR A 711 -1.73 18.93 2.71
CA TYR A 711 -1.24 18.70 1.36
C TYR A 711 -1.40 19.93 0.50
N LYS A 712 -0.48 20.10 -0.44
CA LYS A 712 -0.57 21.01 -1.58
C LYS A 712 -0.35 20.20 -2.86
N ASP A 713 -1.03 20.63 -3.91
CA ASP A 713 -0.90 20.01 -5.23
C ASP A 713 -1.26 18.51 -5.21
N MET A 714 -2.26 18.14 -4.41
CA MET A 714 -2.72 16.74 -4.31
C MET A 714 -3.21 16.26 -5.67
N VAL A 715 -2.73 15.10 -6.14
CA VAL A 715 -3.15 14.54 -7.43
C VAL A 715 -4.45 13.78 -7.26
N GLU A 716 -5.45 14.14 -8.05
CA GLU A 716 -6.74 13.47 -8.11
C GLU A 716 -7.14 13.17 -9.55
N PHE A 717 -8.02 12.20 -9.72
CA PHE A 717 -8.64 11.86 -10.98
C PHE A 717 -9.88 12.74 -11.18
N GLN A 718 -9.91 13.49 -12.29
CA GLN A 718 -11.00 14.41 -12.60
C GLN A 718 -11.66 14.03 -13.92
N PHE A 719 -12.99 13.94 -13.90
CA PHE A 719 -13.81 13.73 -15.08
C PHE A 719 -14.08 15.04 -15.79
N GLY A 720 -14.24 15.02 -17.13
CA GLY A 720 -14.52 16.20 -17.91
C GLY A 720 -14.58 15.92 -19.41
N LEU A 721 -14.62 17.01 -20.17
CA LEU A 721 -14.43 17.02 -21.62
C LEU A 721 -12.98 17.38 -21.96
N PHE A 722 -12.43 16.74 -22.96
CA PHE A 722 -11.04 16.91 -23.36
C PHE A 722 -10.93 17.19 -24.86
N ASN A 723 -10.08 18.12 -25.20
CA ASN A 723 -9.70 18.43 -26.57
C ASN A 723 -8.86 17.27 -27.14
N ASN A 724 -9.29 16.64 -28.22
CA ASN A 724 -8.58 15.53 -28.83
C ASN A 724 -7.23 15.93 -29.47
N ALA A 725 -7.05 17.21 -29.79
CA ALA A 725 -5.83 17.70 -30.43
C ALA A 725 -4.66 17.92 -29.47
N ASP A 726 -4.92 18.51 -28.32
CA ASP A 726 -3.89 18.86 -27.31
C ASP A 726 -4.11 18.21 -25.95
N LEU A 727 -5.16 17.37 -25.81
CA LEU A 727 -5.53 16.61 -24.63
C LEU A 727 -5.83 17.48 -23.40
N SER A 728 -6.05 18.77 -23.60
CA SER A 728 -6.40 19.68 -22.54
C SER A 728 -7.87 19.53 -22.11
N MET A 729 -8.15 19.76 -20.83
CA MET A 729 -9.53 19.78 -20.34
C MET A 729 -10.25 21.01 -20.86
N ILE A 730 -11.43 20.80 -21.43
CA ILE A 730 -12.31 21.87 -21.92
C ILE A 730 -13.08 22.42 -20.72
N ASN A 731 -13.08 23.73 -20.55
CA ASN A 731 -13.57 24.37 -19.34
C ASN A 731 -15.07 24.73 -19.38
N SER A 732 -15.68 24.73 -20.56
CA SER A 732 -17.10 25.05 -20.69
C SER A 732 -17.78 24.40 -21.89
N VAL A 733 -19.11 24.25 -21.84
CA VAL A 733 -19.92 23.78 -23.00
C VAL A 733 -19.74 24.73 -24.20
N THR A 734 -19.66 26.02 -23.93
CA THR A 734 -19.44 27.02 -24.99
C THR A 734 -18.13 26.77 -25.74
N ASP A 735 -17.06 26.45 -25.00
CA ASP A 735 -15.76 26.11 -25.63
C ASP A 735 -15.86 24.80 -26.43
N ALA A 736 -16.58 23.80 -25.92
CA ALA A 736 -16.81 22.54 -26.63
C ALA A 736 -17.57 22.77 -27.96
N ILE A 737 -18.64 23.55 -27.92
CA ILE A 737 -19.41 23.92 -29.10
C ILE A 737 -18.56 24.74 -30.11
N GLN A 738 -17.78 25.70 -29.60
CA GLN A 738 -16.89 26.49 -30.47
C GLN A 738 -15.79 25.60 -31.11
N MET A 739 -15.31 24.59 -30.41
CA MET A 739 -14.38 23.64 -30.99
C MET A 739 -15.01 22.81 -32.10
N LEU A 740 -16.22 22.29 -31.89
CA LEU A 740 -16.95 21.56 -32.92
C LEU A 740 -17.21 22.46 -34.17
N LYS A 741 -17.61 23.73 -33.98
CA LYS A 741 -17.76 24.67 -35.07
C LYS A 741 -16.45 24.91 -35.86
N ASN A 742 -15.32 24.75 -35.20
CA ASN A 742 -14.00 24.89 -35.82
C ASN A 742 -13.48 23.53 -36.40
N GLY A 743 -14.33 22.49 -36.46
CA GLY A 743 -13.92 21.17 -36.97
C GLY A 743 -12.98 20.40 -36.03
N LYS A 744 -12.95 20.73 -34.73
CA LYS A 744 -12.11 20.07 -33.74
C LYS A 744 -12.98 19.12 -32.90
N GLY A 745 -12.53 17.88 -32.77
CA GLY A 745 -13.20 16.90 -31.92
C GLY A 745 -12.86 17.06 -30.43
N PHE A 746 -13.75 16.57 -29.57
CA PHE A 746 -13.51 16.41 -28.14
C PHE A 746 -13.92 15.01 -27.68
N GLY A 747 -13.40 14.57 -26.54
CA GLY A 747 -13.75 13.33 -25.90
C GLY A 747 -14.26 13.53 -24.49
N ILE A 748 -15.12 12.62 -24.05
CA ILE A 748 -15.52 12.52 -22.64
C ILE A 748 -14.53 11.62 -21.94
N GLY A 749 -14.09 12.00 -20.74
CA GLY A 749 -13.15 11.16 -20.04
C GLY A 749 -12.70 11.69 -18.71
N ALA A 750 -11.52 11.27 -18.31
CA ALA A 750 -10.89 11.69 -17.09
C ALA A 750 -9.38 11.88 -17.25
N GLN A 751 -8.78 12.63 -16.35
CA GLN A 751 -7.36 12.94 -16.35
C GLN A 751 -6.86 13.16 -14.92
N PHE A 752 -5.58 12.88 -14.66
CA PHE A 752 -4.96 13.22 -13.38
C PHE A 752 -4.62 14.70 -13.33
N HIS A 753 -5.06 15.38 -12.28
CA HIS A 753 -4.81 16.81 -12.06
C HIS A 753 -4.30 17.04 -10.64
N ASN A 754 -3.46 18.07 -10.48
CA ASN A 754 -3.18 18.64 -9.18
C ASN A 754 -4.38 19.48 -8.73
N VAL A 755 -5.07 18.98 -7.75
CA VAL A 755 -6.14 19.73 -7.10
C VAL A 755 -5.62 20.43 -5.84
N SER A 756 -6.39 21.33 -5.34
CA SER A 756 -6.12 22.26 -4.28
C SER A 756 -5.53 21.68 -2.97
N LYS A 757 -5.46 22.51 -1.96
CA LYS A 757 -4.97 22.16 -0.63
C LYS A 757 -5.94 21.23 0.09
N ALA A 758 -5.41 20.14 0.62
CA ALA A 758 -6.14 19.24 1.50
C ALA A 758 -5.61 19.32 2.94
N GLN A 759 -6.50 19.20 3.90
CA GLN A 759 -6.18 19.21 5.33
C GLN A 759 -6.83 18.02 6.01
N ILE A 760 -6.07 17.28 6.82
CA ILE A 760 -6.58 16.18 7.61
C ILE A 760 -6.08 16.37 9.04
N TYR A 761 -7.00 16.49 9.98
CA TYR A 761 -6.65 16.54 11.38
C TYR A 761 -7.53 15.58 12.17
N GLY A 762 -7.03 15.15 13.28
CA GLY A 762 -7.74 14.16 14.07
C GLY A 762 -7.01 13.73 15.31
N MET A 763 -7.57 12.70 15.90
CA MET A 763 -7.07 12.08 17.12
C MET A 763 -7.11 10.56 16.99
N GLU A 764 -6.10 9.92 17.48
CA GLU A 764 -5.99 8.47 17.59
C GLU A 764 -5.82 8.10 19.07
N ILE A 765 -6.59 7.12 19.53
CA ILE A 765 -6.47 6.52 20.86
C ILE A 765 -6.33 5.03 20.65
N SER A 766 -5.27 4.45 21.16
CA SER A 766 -5.05 3.01 21.11
C SER A 766 -4.55 2.46 22.44
N THR A 767 -4.84 1.20 22.70
CA THR A 767 -4.27 0.48 23.82
C THR A 767 -4.06 -0.97 23.42
N ASN A 768 -2.92 -1.50 23.79
CA ASN A 768 -2.64 -2.92 23.67
C ASN A 768 -2.02 -3.45 24.96
N GLY A 769 -2.25 -4.72 25.20
CA GLY A 769 -1.77 -5.33 26.41
C GLY A 769 -2.26 -6.75 26.60
N MET A 770 -2.10 -7.20 27.85
CA MET A 770 -2.37 -8.56 28.24
C MET A 770 -2.99 -8.57 29.64
N TYR A 771 -4.01 -9.43 29.83
CA TYR A 771 -4.51 -9.82 31.14
C TYR A 771 -4.21 -11.30 31.39
N THR A 772 -3.48 -11.60 32.44
CA THR A 772 -3.09 -12.96 32.83
C THR A 772 -4.04 -13.49 33.92
N PHE A 773 -4.93 -14.42 33.56
CA PHE A 773 -5.87 -15.04 34.54
C PHE A 773 -5.10 -15.98 35.47
N ASN A 774 -4.21 -16.80 34.89
CA ASN A 774 -3.35 -17.74 35.62
C ASN A 774 -2.21 -18.21 34.67
N LYS A 775 -1.36 -19.14 35.14
CA LYS A 775 -0.23 -19.69 34.36
C LYS A 775 -0.62 -20.29 33.02
N ASN A 776 -1.87 -20.70 32.84
CA ASN A 776 -2.36 -21.38 31.65
C ASN A 776 -3.32 -20.56 30.82
N ALA A 777 -3.76 -19.39 31.29
CA ALA A 777 -4.80 -18.60 30.64
C ALA A 777 -4.43 -17.12 30.61
N LYS A 778 -4.46 -16.51 29.42
CA LYS A 778 -4.25 -15.07 29.21
C LYS A 778 -5.11 -14.55 28.06
N LEU A 779 -5.50 -13.28 28.17
CA LEU A 779 -6.18 -12.51 27.14
C LEU A 779 -5.23 -11.43 26.65
N LEU A 780 -4.94 -11.45 25.35
CA LEU A 780 -4.25 -10.37 24.64
C LEU A 780 -5.30 -9.48 24.00
N TYR A 781 -5.09 -8.18 24.03
CA TYR A 781 -6.00 -7.22 23.41
C TYR A 781 -5.25 -6.10 22.71
N ASN A 782 -5.81 -5.65 21.59
CA ASN A 782 -5.39 -4.45 20.86
C ASN A 782 -6.68 -3.72 20.45
N LEU A 783 -6.89 -2.52 20.99
CA LEU A 783 -8.06 -1.69 20.76
C LEU A 783 -7.61 -0.33 20.23
N GLY A 784 -8.30 0.18 19.24
CA GLY A 784 -7.99 1.51 18.74
C GLY A 784 -9.17 2.21 18.11
N TYR A 785 -9.25 3.50 18.35
CA TYR A 785 -10.23 4.40 17.79
C TYR A 785 -9.53 5.57 17.13
N VAL A 786 -9.97 5.94 15.92
CA VAL A 786 -9.44 7.06 15.16
C VAL A 786 -10.58 7.96 14.71
N TYR A 787 -10.43 9.22 15.02
CA TYR A 787 -11.24 10.31 14.48
C TYR A 787 -10.40 11.08 13.46
N THR A 788 -10.96 11.31 12.27
CA THR A 788 -10.35 12.11 11.22
C THR A 788 -11.33 13.13 10.66
N GLU A 789 -10.88 14.34 10.43
CA GLU A 789 -11.62 15.40 9.73
C GLU A 789 -10.88 15.71 8.43
N PRO A 790 -11.19 15.00 7.32
CA PRO A 790 -10.52 15.20 6.05
C PRO A 790 -11.21 16.31 5.25
N ARG A 791 -10.59 17.48 5.17
CA ARG A 791 -11.16 18.67 4.54
C ARG A 791 -10.45 19.06 3.25
N ASP A 792 -11.24 19.49 2.29
CA ASP A 792 -10.80 20.29 1.18
C ASP A 792 -10.65 21.75 1.63
N ALA A 793 -9.42 22.24 1.69
CA ALA A 793 -9.14 23.57 2.25
C ALA A 793 -9.56 24.73 1.33
N ASP A 794 -9.75 24.47 0.03
CA ASP A 794 -10.16 25.49 -0.95
C ASP A 794 -11.67 25.44 -1.28
N TYR A 795 -12.43 24.61 -0.57
CA TYR A 795 -13.87 24.42 -0.78
C TYR A 795 -14.65 25.76 -0.83
N LYS A 796 -14.36 26.70 0.07
CA LYS A 796 -15.04 28.01 0.09
C LYS A 796 -14.78 28.85 -1.15
N LYS A 797 -13.57 28.79 -1.73
CA LYS A 797 -13.23 29.51 -2.96
C LYS A 797 -13.97 28.94 -4.16
N ARG A 798 -14.07 27.61 -4.23
CA ARG A 798 -14.80 26.90 -5.28
C ARG A 798 -16.30 27.20 -5.21
N ASN A 799 -16.92 27.15 -4.04
CA ASN A 799 -18.33 27.47 -3.86
C ASN A 799 -18.66 28.94 -4.22
N ALA A 800 -17.75 29.87 -3.97
CA ALA A 800 -17.97 31.26 -4.39
C ALA A 800 -17.98 31.38 -5.92
N LEU A 801 -17.21 30.57 -6.63
CA LEU A 801 -17.22 30.50 -8.09
C LEU A 801 -18.48 29.76 -8.60
N GLU A 802 -18.92 28.69 -7.91
CA GLU A 802 -20.11 27.88 -8.27
C GLU A 802 -21.41 28.69 -8.33
N ASN A 803 -21.57 29.72 -7.48
CA ASN A 803 -22.76 30.60 -7.52
C ASN A 803 -22.84 31.48 -8.76
N THR A 804 -21.79 31.58 -9.56
CA THR A 804 -21.71 32.36 -10.78
C THR A 804 -21.85 31.55 -12.06
N TYR A 805 -21.83 30.21 -11.97
CA TYR A 805 -21.76 29.31 -13.13
C TYR A 805 -23.04 28.49 -13.30
N THR A 806 -23.72 28.69 -14.38
CA THR A 806 -24.90 27.93 -14.84
C THR A 806 -24.53 26.75 -15.74
N ASP A 807 -23.23 26.55 -16.02
CA ASP A 807 -22.73 25.56 -16.97
C ASP A 807 -22.46 24.19 -16.30
N PRO A 808 -23.20 23.14 -16.67
CA PRO A 808 -23.05 21.81 -16.07
C PRO A 808 -21.68 21.14 -16.32
N LEU A 809 -20.88 21.63 -17.28
CA LEU A 809 -19.56 21.09 -17.57
C LEU A 809 -18.41 21.65 -16.76
N GLN A 810 -18.65 22.58 -15.91
CA GLN A 810 -17.62 23.06 -14.98
C GLN A 810 -17.32 22.02 -13.88
N MET A 811 -17.20 20.77 -14.31
CA MET A 811 -16.81 19.65 -13.46
C MET A 811 -15.39 19.78 -12.88
N LYS A 812 -14.56 20.66 -13.45
CA LYS A 812 -13.18 20.87 -13.01
C LYS A 812 -13.12 21.29 -11.55
N GLU A 813 -14.14 21.97 -11.06
CA GLU A 813 -14.18 22.51 -9.71
C GLU A 813 -15.07 21.71 -8.75
N LYS A 814 -15.86 20.74 -9.28
CA LYS A 814 -16.76 19.87 -8.52
C LYS A 814 -16.28 18.41 -8.47
N SER A 815 -15.00 18.16 -8.20
CA SER A 815 -14.53 16.78 -8.10
C SER A 815 -15.10 16.03 -6.89
N ASN A 816 -15.62 16.75 -5.89
CA ASN A 816 -16.30 16.17 -4.72
C ASN A 816 -17.64 16.87 -4.45
N ASP A 817 -18.53 16.22 -3.70
CA ASP A 817 -19.86 16.72 -3.36
C ASP A 817 -19.90 17.63 -2.12
N GLY A 818 -18.75 18.14 -1.66
CA GLY A 818 -18.72 18.99 -0.48
C GLY A 818 -17.34 19.36 0.04
N LYS A 819 -17.31 19.80 1.29
CA LYS A 819 -16.11 20.27 2.00
C LYS A 819 -15.13 19.15 2.41
N TYR A 820 -15.49 17.89 2.19
CA TYR A 820 -14.70 16.73 2.59
C TYR A 820 -13.91 16.13 1.43
N LEU A 821 -12.77 15.56 1.74
CA LEU A 821 -11.99 14.77 0.77
C LEU A 821 -12.71 13.46 0.48
N LYS A 822 -12.66 13.02 -0.77
CA LYS A 822 -13.34 11.82 -1.25
C LYS A 822 -12.83 10.52 -0.60
N TYR A 823 -13.73 9.53 -0.47
CA TYR A 823 -13.44 8.14 -0.09
C TYR A 823 -12.82 7.95 1.29
N ARG A 824 -13.24 8.74 2.28
CA ARG A 824 -12.71 8.67 3.65
C ARG A 824 -13.83 8.57 4.67
N PRO A 825 -13.78 7.61 5.60
CA PRO A 825 -14.64 7.62 6.78
C PRO A 825 -14.13 8.67 7.77
N LYS A 826 -15.02 9.13 8.63
CA LYS A 826 -14.69 10.07 9.71
C LYS A 826 -14.23 9.37 10.98
N HIS A 827 -14.83 8.23 11.29
CA HIS A 827 -14.58 7.44 12.48
C HIS A 827 -14.22 6.01 12.10
N SER A 828 -13.27 5.43 12.81
CA SER A 828 -12.87 4.04 12.69
C SER A 828 -12.56 3.49 14.07
N PHE A 829 -13.10 2.30 14.38
CA PHE A 829 -12.77 1.54 15.58
C PHE A 829 -12.32 0.14 15.18
N LYS A 830 -11.24 -0.32 15.79
CA LYS A 830 -10.68 -1.65 15.57
C LYS A 830 -10.39 -2.31 16.91
N ALA A 831 -10.72 -3.58 17.00
CA ALA A 831 -10.44 -4.39 18.16
C ALA A 831 -9.95 -5.77 17.75
N THR A 832 -8.87 -6.22 18.35
CA THR A 832 -8.37 -7.59 18.28
C THR A 832 -8.28 -8.15 19.67
N LEU A 833 -8.94 -9.26 19.91
CA LEU A 833 -8.95 -9.99 21.18
C LEU A 833 -8.48 -11.42 20.93
N ASP A 834 -7.53 -11.91 21.74
CA ASP A 834 -7.01 -13.28 21.67
C ASP A 834 -6.94 -13.89 23.06
N PHE A 835 -7.85 -14.81 23.34
CA PHE A 835 -7.83 -15.62 24.56
C PHE A 835 -7.03 -16.89 24.33
N GLN A 836 -5.99 -17.09 25.11
CA GLN A 836 -5.12 -18.26 25.07
C GLN A 836 -5.34 -19.07 26.35
N TRP A 837 -5.63 -20.36 26.17
CA TRP A 837 -5.77 -21.30 27.26
C TRP A 837 -5.06 -22.61 26.94
N LYS A 838 -3.94 -22.86 27.61
CA LYS A 838 -3.08 -24.02 27.33
C LYS A 838 -2.74 -24.11 25.83
N ARG A 839 -3.35 -25.08 25.14
CA ARG A 839 -3.17 -25.36 23.71
C ARG A 839 -4.23 -24.74 22.80
N ILE A 840 -5.22 -24.07 23.40
CA ILE A 840 -6.36 -23.47 22.69
C ILE A 840 -6.16 -21.98 22.56
N ASN A 841 -6.48 -21.44 21.40
CA ASN A 841 -6.56 -20.01 21.14
C ASN A 841 -7.93 -19.67 20.56
N ILE A 842 -8.60 -18.66 21.11
CA ILE A 842 -9.87 -18.12 20.59
C ILE A 842 -9.66 -16.65 20.36
N GLY A 843 -9.85 -16.21 19.11
CA GLY A 843 -9.64 -14.83 18.74
C GLY A 843 -10.86 -14.20 18.07
N ALA A 844 -10.97 -12.89 18.17
CA ALA A 844 -11.95 -12.09 17.46
C ALA A 844 -11.33 -10.78 16.97
N ASN A 845 -11.68 -10.38 15.74
CA ASN A 845 -11.40 -9.04 15.19
C ASN A 845 -12.72 -8.33 14.96
N VAL A 846 -12.78 -7.06 15.34
CA VAL A 846 -13.89 -6.16 15.03
C VAL A 846 -13.32 -4.97 14.26
N ASN A 847 -13.90 -4.64 13.12
CA ASN A 847 -13.57 -3.47 12.34
C ASN A 847 -14.85 -2.69 12.05
N TRP A 848 -15.02 -1.56 12.73
CA TRP A 848 -16.15 -0.66 12.53
C TRP A 848 -15.68 0.63 11.87
N LYS A 849 -16.45 1.10 10.90
CA LYS A 849 -16.22 2.36 10.17
C LYS A 849 -17.51 3.13 10.03
N SER A 850 -17.42 4.45 10.15
CA SER A 850 -18.50 5.33 9.75
C SER A 850 -18.63 5.40 8.22
N LYS A 851 -19.76 5.88 7.74
CA LYS A 851 -20.00 6.12 6.32
C LYS A 851 -18.90 6.99 5.68
N ILE A 852 -18.71 6.80 4.39
CA ILE A 852 -17.82 7.64 3.57
C ILE A 852 -18.47 9.02 3.41
N LEU A 853 -17.69 10.09 3.62
CA LEU A 853 -18.21 11.46 3.66
C LEU A 853 -18.47 12.06 2.29
N ALA A 854 -17.62 11.76 1.31
CA ALA A 854 -17.69 12.32 -0.03
C ALA A 854 -17.17 11.31 -1.07
N VAL A 855 -17.69 11.39 -2.28
CA VAL A 855 -17.25 10.63 -3.46
C VAL A 855 -17.20 11.55 -4.66
N ASP A 856 -16.76 11.07 -5.82
CA ASP A 856 -16.79 11.87 -7.05
C ASP A 856 -18.21 12.26 -7.41
N TYR A 857 -18.38 13.55 -7.69
CA TYR A 857 -19.68 14.15 -7.97
C TYR A 857 -20.42 13.46 -9.14
N ILE A 858 -19.68 13.08 -10.19
CA ILE A 858 -20.24 12.34 -11.33
C ILE A 858 -21.00 11.07 -10.93
N MET A 859 -20.68 10.49 -9.78
CA MET A 859 -21.31 9.26 -9.29
C MET A 859 -22.66 9.50 -8.62
N LEU A 860 -22.91 10.70 -8.10
CA LEU A 860 -24.03 11.00 -7.21
C LEU A 860 -25.03 12.05 -7.74
N ASP A 861 -24.75 12.72 -8.85
CA ASP A 861 -25.63 13.76 -9.34
C ASP A 861 -27.00 13.21 -9.81
N GLU A 862 -28.04 13.64 -9.12
CA GLU A 862 -29.44 13.29 -9.42
C GLU A 862 -30.17 14.45 -10.10
N ARG A 863 -29.47 15.38 -10.76
CA ARG A 863 -30.10 16.51 -11.42
C ARG A 863 -31.02 16.04 -12.55
N SER A 864 -32.27 16.32 -12.42
CA SER A 864 -33.35 16.06 -13.38
C SER A 864 -33.88 14.64 -13.43
N LYS A 865 -34.93 14.41 -12.65
CA LYS A 865 -35.75 13.18 -12.73
C LYS A 865 -36.71 13.16 -13.94
N SER A 866 -36.84 14.28 -14.64
CA SER A 866 -37.84 14.40 -15.73
C SER A 866 -37.26 14.19 -17.12
N GLU A 867 -35.96 14.44 -17.33
CA GLU A 867 -35.32 14.25 -18.64
C GLU A 867 -33.82 13.96 -18.45
N PRO A 868 -33.31 12.81 -18.90
CA PRO A 868 -31.92 12.45 -18.81
C PRO A 868 -31.02 13.38 -19.65
N ASP A 869 -29.91 13.82 -19.08
CA ASP A 869 -28.90 14.57 -19.81
C ASP A 869 -27.73 13.66 -20.26
N LEU A 870 -26.75 14.21 -20.97
CA LEU A 870 -25.59 13.45 -21.44
C LEU A 870 -24.82 12.79 -20.28
N LEU A 871 -24.75 13.43 -19.12
CA LEU A 871 -24.07 12.85 -17.96
C LEU A 871 -24.80 11.65 -17.39
N ASP A 872 -26.13 11.61 -17.46
CA ASP A 872 -26.91 10.46 -17.04
C ASP A 872 -26.63 9.27 -17.93
N TYR A 873 -26.48 9.48 -19.24
CA TYR A 873 -26.06 8.43 -20.16
C TYR A 873 -24.63 7.95 -19.89
N VAL A 874 -23.68 8.87 -19.67
CA VAL A 874 -22.31 8.51 -19.30
C VAL A 874 -22.29 7.71 -18.00
N ARG A 875 -23.09 8.09 -17.00
CA ARG A 875 -23.25 7.34 -15.75
C ARG A 875 -23.83 5.95 -15.99
N GLY A 876 -24.86 5.85 -16.82
CA GLY A 876 -25.48 4.59 -17.21
C GLY A 876 -24.45 3.63 -17.84
N ILE A 877 -23.65 4.14 -18.78
CA ILE A 877 -22.58 3.37 -19.43
C ILE A 877 -21.54 2.92 -18.40
N LEU A 878 -20.99 3.83 -17.59
CA LEU A 878 -19.89 3.54 -16.69
C LEU A 878 -20.31 2.71 -15.48
N PHE A 879 -21.46 3.03 -14.86
CA PHE A 879 -21.82 2.52 -13.54
C PHE A 879 -23.01 1.56 -13.55
N GLY A 880 -23.72 1.47 -14.67
CA GLY A 880 -24.88 0.63 -14.85
C GLY A 880 -26.10 1.04 -14.00
N SER A 881 -27.24 0.50 -14.33
CA SER A 881 -28.48 0.54 -13.54
C SER A 881 -29.15 -0.81 -13.55
N SER A 882 -29.96 -1.14 -12.56
CA SER A 882 -30.64 -2.43 -12.43
C SER A 882 -31.99 -2.21 -11.77
N ASN A 883 -33.06 -2.62 -12.44
CA ASN A 883 -34.44 -2.49 -11.91
C ASN A 883 -34.79 -1.06 -11.44
N GLY A 884 -34.28 -0.03 -12.14
CA GLY A 884 -34.48 1.38 -11.76
C GLY A 884 -33.57 1.88 -10.62
N GLU A 885 -32.72 1.04 -10.06
CA GLU A 885 -31.71 1.44 -9.08
C GLU A 885 -30.41 1.87 -9.79
N THR A 886 -30.02 3.11 -9.57
CA THR A 886 -28.78 3.70 -10.07
C THR A 886 -27.66 3.57 -9.02
N LEU A 887 -26.39 3.86 -9.40
CA LEU A 887 -25.30 3.96 -8.43
C LEU A 887 -25.61 4.99 -7.32
N ALA A 888 -26.20 6.12 -7.67
CA ALA A 888 -26.53 7.18 -6.72
C ALA A 888 -27.56 6.70 -5.69
N SER A 889 -28.65 6.06 -6.14
CA SER A 889 -29.70 5.54 -5.25
C SER A 889 -29.18 4.40 -4.38
N TYR A 890 -28.39 3.47 -4.93
CA TYR A 890 -27.73 2.41 -4.19
C TYR A 890 -26.79 2.99 -3.12
N TRP A 891 -25.92 3.92 -3.51
CA TRP A 891 -24.97 4.52 -2.60
C TRP A 891 -25.64 5.25 -1.44
N LYS A 892 -26.70 5.98 -1.71
CA LYS A 892 -27.48 6.65 -0.67
C LYS A 892 -28.06 5.68 0.37
N LYS A 893 -28.48 4.50 -0.08
CA LYS A 893 -29.06 3.45 0.75
C LYS A 893 -27.98 2.67 1.53
N HIS A 894 -26.84 2.35 0.90
CA HIS A 894 -25.85 1.42 1.43
C HIS A 894 -24.58 2.07 2.03
N ASN A 895 -24.36 3.37 1.79
CA ASN A 895 -23.26 4.11 2.44
C ASN A 895 -23.64 4.47 3.88
N THR A 896 -23.64 3.49 4.73
CA THR A 896 -23.96 3.59 6.17
C THR A 896 -22.74 3.18 7.00
N ASP A 897 -22.80 3.45 8.30
CA ASP A 897 -21.86 2.87 9.23
C ASP A 897 -21.96 1.33 9.18
N TYR A 898 -20.82 0.65 9.23
CA TYR A 898 -20.80 -0.81 9.24
C TYR A 898 -19.72 -1.38 10.15
N ALA A 899 -19.94 -2.59 10.62
CA ALA A 899 -18.97 -3.39 11.33
C ALA A 899 -18.82 -4.76 10.69
N THR A 900 -17.60 -5.23 10.56
CA THR A 900 -17.28 -6.63 10.28
C THR A 900 -16.69 -7.28 11.52
N VAL A 901 -17.04 -8.53 11.76
CA VAL A 901 -16.54 -9.33 12.87
C VAL A 901 -15.95 -10.61 12.30
N ASP A 902 -14.71 -10.89 12.65
CA ASP A 902 -14.05 -12.16 12.33
C ASP A 902 -13.80 -12.95 13.61
N MET A 903 -13.94 -14.27 13.54
CA MET A 903 -13.64 -15.17 14.67
C MET A 903 -12.63 -16.24 14.27
N ARG A 904 -11.82 -16.65 15.23
CA ARG A 904 -10.81 -17.70 15.09
C ARG A 904 -10.86 -18.65 16.26
N PHE A 905 -10.67 -19.92 15.95
CA PHE A 905 -10.44 -20.98 16.92
C PHE A 905 -9.20 -21.78 16.51
N GLY A 906 -8.21 -21.81 17.37
CA GLY A 906 -6.95 -22.51 17.12
C GLY A 906 -6.67 -23.58 18.20
N VAL A 907 -6.06 -24.68 17.79
CA VAL A 907 -5.59 -25.73 18.69
C VAL A 907 -4.20 -26.23 18.29
N LYS A 908 -3.27 -26.25 19.25
CA LYS A 908 -1.98 -26.91 19.09
C LYS A 908 -2.15 -28.40 19.43
N ALA A 909 -2.29 -29.24 18.40
CA ALA A 909 -2.47 -30.67 18.56
C ALA A 909 -1.21 -31.32 19.16
N THR A 910 -0.04 -30.96 18.64
CA THR A 910 1.27 -31.33 19.18
C THR A 910 2.13 -30.08 19.41
N LYS A 911 3.41 -30.23 19.67
CA LYS A 911 4.37 -29.11 19.69
C LYS A 911 4.60 -28.56 18.28
N GLU A 912 4.53 -29.44 17.30
CA GLU A 912 4.85 -29.19 15.90
C GLU A 912 3.61 -28.84 15.06
N VAL A 913 2.41 -29.35 15.42
CA VAL A 913 1.20 -29.27 14.59
C VAL A 913 0.14 -28.41 15.25
N ALA A 914 -0.34 -27.42 14.53
CA ALA A 914 -1.47 -26.57 14.92
C ALA A 914 -2.55 -26.55 13.84
N PHE A 915 -3.81 -26.52 14.27
CA PHE A 915 -4.98 -26.32 13.41
C PHE A 915 -5.69 -25.02 13.78
N GLN A 916 -6.22 -24.33 12.78
CA GLN A 916 -7.01 -23.13 12.98
C GLN A 916 -8.27 -23.19 12.12
N PHE A 917 -9.37 -22.81 12.70
CA PHE A 917 -10.66 -22.56 12.03
C PHE A 917 -11.02 -21.09 12.15
N MET A 918 -11.35 -20.46 11.05
CA MET A 918 -11.67 -19.03 11.02
C MET A 918 -12.99 -18.80 10.27
N ILE A 919 -13.73 -17.79 10.75
CA ILE A 919 -14.93 -17.29 10.10
C ILE A 919 -14.72 -15.78 9.91
N ASN A 920 -14.49 -15.36 8.68
CA ASN A 920 -14.41 -13.96 8.34
C ASN A 920 -15.79 -13.41 8.01
N ASN A 921 -16.06 -12.15 8.34
CA ASN A 921 -17.37 -11.54 8.23
C ASN A 921 -18.48 -12.43 8.84
N LEU A 922 -18.32 -12.80 10.11
CA LEU A 922 -19.22 -13.70 10.85
C LEU A 922 -20.70 -13.32 10.71
N LEU A 923 -21.00 -12.03 10.71
CA LEU A 923 -22.36 -11.49 10.64
C LEU A 923 -22.91 -11.49 9.21
N ASN A 924 -22.14 -11.93 8.23
CA ASN A 924 -22.47 -11.88 6.79
C ASN A 924 -22.89 -10.48 6.33
N LYS A 925 -22.28 -9.43 6.93
CA LYS A 925 -22.66 -8.05 6.64
C LYS A 925 -22.30 -7.68 5.21
N GLU A 926 -23.27 -7.22 4.43
CA GLU A 926 -23.01 -6.52 3.18
C GLU A 926 -22.46 -5.14 3.48
N TYR A 927 -21.32 -4.80 2.91
CA TYR A 927 -20.68 -3.50 3.08
C TYR A 927 -19.95 -3.08 1.81
N SER A 928 -19.98 -1.78 1.53
CA SER A 928 -19.25 -1.18 0.43
C SER A 928 -18.10 -0.34 0.98
N TYR A 929 -16.86 -0.77 0.71
CA TYR A 929 -15.66 -0.04 1.14
C TYR A 929 -15.32 1.12 0.20
N ARG A 930 -15.94 1.19 -0.97
CA ARG A 930 -15.98 2.30 -1.93
C ARG A 930 -17.18 2.14 -2.85
N PRO A 931 -17.58 3.17 -3.60
CA PRO A 931 -18.58 3.01 -4.65
C PRO A 931 -18.23 1.88 -5.62
N MET A 932 -19.22 1.16 -6.09
CA MET A 932 -19.12 0.05 -7.05
C MET A 932 -18.25 -1.13 -6.59
N ALA A 933 -18.04 -1.28 -5.29
CA ALA A 933 -17.32 -2.41 -4.73
C ALA A 933 -17.94 -2.89 -3.43
N VAL A 934 -18.53 -4.06 -3.46
CA VAL A 934 -19.09 -4.76 -2.30
C VAL A 934 -18.04 -5.73 -1.76
N GLY A 935 -17.90 -5.80 -0.44
CA GLY A 935 -16.97 -6.66 0.24
C GLY A 935 -17.34 -8.14 0.16
N ALA A 936 -16.40 -9.01 0.58
CA ALA A 936 -16.63 -10.45 0.60
C ALA A 936 -17.73 -10.85 1.61
N PRO A 937 -18.56 -11.84 1.27
CA PRO A 937 -19.52 -12.42 2.20
C PRO A 937 -18.80 -13.21 3.29
N ARG A 938 -19.55 -13.82 4.20
CA ARG A 938 -18.99 -14.72 5.21
C ARG A 938 -18.13 -15.79 4.56
N THR A 939 -16.94 -16.03 5.14
CA THR A 939 -15.96 -16.97 4.60
C THR A 939 -15.49 -17.89 5.70
N PHE A 940 -15.43 -19.18 5.43
CA PHE A 940 -14.98 -20.22 6.35
C PHE A 940 -13.62 -20.72 5.91
N VAL A 941 -12.66 -20.79 6.83
CA VAL A 941 -11.29 -21.19 6.54
C VAL A 941 -10.82 -22.25 7.53
N VAL A 942 -10.16 -23.27 7.02
CA VAL A 942 -9.42 -24.25 7.82
C VAL A 942 -7.95 -24.15 7.43
N LYS A 943 -7.07 -24.05 8.42
CA LYS A 943 -5.63 -23.97 8.24
C LYS A 943 -4.91 -24.99 9.14
N MET A 944 -3.88 -25.61 8.60
CA MET A 944 -2.92 -26.45 9.32
C MET A 944 -1.53 -25.82 9.19
N ASP A 945 -0.85 -25.69 10.32
CA ASP A 945 0.57 -25.28 10.40
C ASP A 945 1.37 -26.42 11.01
N VAL A 946 2.51 -26.74 10.40
CA VAL A 946 3.47 -27.74 10.88
C VAL A 946 4.85 -27.11 10.94
N THR A 947 5.55 -27.24 12.07
CA THR A 947 6.88 -26.66 12.27
C THR A 947 7.83 -27.76 12.80
N PHE A 948 8.98 -27.93 12.15
CA PHE A 948 9.99 -28.93 12.49
C PHE A 948 11.29 -28.26 12.92
#